data_e1cd160bbac84f83dc43b7ff6a90305a
#
_entry.id   e1cd160bbac84f83dc43b7ff6a90305a
#
_cell.length_a   1.000
_cell.length_b   1.000
_cell.length_c   1.000
_cell.angle_alpha   90.00
_cell.angle_beta   90.00
_cell.angle_gamma   90.00
#
_symmetry.space_group_name_H-M   'P 1'
#
loop_
_entity.id
_entity.type
_entity.pdbx_description
1 polymer ?
#
loop_
_entity_poly.entity_id
_entity_poly.type
_entity_poly.pdbx_seq_one_letter_code
_entity_poly.pdbx_strand_id
1 'polypeptide(L)'
;MPATIPPSDSAAAPPPGKEAQAVDKATKPGDQSKVPEEVKGKSPTELATRWERELQAAKKSLSKFHSTARKLNNRYLDERDSAASDPADAKFNLFWSNIEVLKASLYAKPPNVDVSNSYKDAEDDVSRVAANILQRLLNHDIEDDDESTYPEITKQSVQDYLIVGLGQVWYRYEVETEKSSTEAVTDPATGVVLAEPIEYEAITEEDAPADYVYWEDFWWSPCRVWQDCRWVARRVFMTREELIERFGKKIGKEVPVTKQKGKGEGVPNDPWEKAGVFEIWDKTTRCAYWHVLGFNVICDYKPDPLGLRGFFPCPEPLVANATTTSFMPRADYLLAQDQYVQIDELTTRLKYLIKACKVVGAYDKNSTALGRIFMEGMENQMLPVDNWAAFAEKGGIKGQMDFVPLEVIANVIQSLTQQRDVLKGNLYEVLGIGDIMRGMTNPDETLGAQQLKAQFGGNRLQFKQQAIGGWVASGQRIRAQVICDKFQPQTIIERSNIMRSPDASMAQEAVRMLKEAGTSKFYRITVEAEAMAMVDWAQERDSRTQFMQAVGGFVQAVGPLLEQNKSAAPAILQMMKWGLGGFRVSKEIETVLDQAIAAATQEMNQPEPPNMEMQAKVDKDKASATKDKSQAVKNLAEAHVKGAEVALAAGMGANAGPGGMPMQPPPSVAPLQPAPMGGAPMQ
;
A
#
# COMPACT_ATOMS: atom_id res chain seq x y z
N MET A 1 49.24 -19.71 2.28
CA MET A 1 48.30 -19.68 3.41
C MET A 1 47.10 -18.88 2.93
N PRO A 2 45.93 -19.46 2.64
CA PRO A 2 44.74 -18.70 2.33
C PRO A 2 44.05 -18.32 3.63
N ALA A 3 43.62 -17.04 3.68
CA ALA A 3 42.87 -16.44 4.77
C ALA A 3 41.50 -17.09 4.89
N THR A 4 41.18 -17.61 6.04
CA THR A 4 39.86 -18.10 6.44
C THR A 4 38.91 -16.90 6.59
N ILE A 5 37.88 -16.86 5.77
CA ILE A 5 36.72 -15.98 5.92
C ILE A 5 35.87 -16.57 7.05
N PRO A 6 35.48 -15.80 8.08
CA PRO A 6 34.56 -16.29 9.10
C PRO A 6 33.16 -16.51 8.48
N PRO A 7 32.40 -17.50 8.99
CA PRO A 7 31.05 -17.75 8.51
C PRO A 7 30.17 -16.54 8.83
N SER A 8 29.44 -16.07 7.82
CA SER A 8 28.39 -15.05 7.96
C SER A 8 27.32 -15.56 8.95
N ASP A 9 27.04 -14.78 9.95
CA ASP A 9 25.93 -15.01 10.86
C ASP A 9 24.65 -15.28 10.06
N SER A 10 24.15 -16.49 10.23
CA SER A 10 22.81 -16.87 9.82
C SER A 10 21.86 -15.95 10.58
N ALA A 11 21.04 -15.19 9.84
CA ALA A 11 19.96 -14.41 10.42
C ALA A 11 19.13 -15.34 11.33
N ALA A 12 19.28 -15.15 12.63
CA ALA A 12 18.45 -15.80 13.62
C ALA A 12 17.00 -15.41 13.35
N ALA A 13 16.12 -16.38 13.27
CA ALA A 13 14.68 -16.15 13.29
C ALA A 13 14.35 -15.25 14.49
N PRO A 14 13.46 -14.26 14.34
CA PRO A 14 13.07 -13.39 15.44
C PRO A 14 12.58 -14.24 16.62
N PRO A 15 12.86 -13.85 17.85
CA PRO A 15 12.51 -14.65 19.03
C PRO A 15 10.99 -14.83 19.09
N PRO A 16 10.48 -16.03 19.38
CA PRO A 16 9.06 -16.36 19.38
C PRO A 16 8.33 -15.81 20.63
N GLY A 17 8.55 -14.57 21.01
CA GLY A 17 8.07 -14.05 22.29
C GLY A 17 7.00 -12.95 22.22
N LYS A 18 6.84 -12.29 21.08
CA LYS A 18 5.89 -11.17 21.02
C LYS A 18 4.55 -11.51 20.32
N GLU A 19 4.49 -12.55 19.51
CA GLU A 19 3.27 -12.93 18.78
C GLU A 19 2.12 -13.43 19.66
N ALA A 20 2.43 -13.99 20.79
CA ALA A 20 1.42 -14.56 21.70
C ALA A 20 0.90 -13.58 22.76
N GLN A 21 1.61 -12.51 23.04
CA GLN A 21 1.20 -11.52 24.06
C GLN A 21 0.14 -10.54 23.58
N ALA A 22 -0.06 -10.46 22.28
CA ALA A 22 -0.92 -9.46 21.64
C ALA A 22 -2.39 -9.89 21.48
N VAL A 23 -2.86 -10.85 22.25
CA VAL A 23 -4.27 -11.21 22.25
C VAL A 23 -4.97 -10.48 23.39
N ASP A 24 -5.45 -9.29 23.07
CA ASP A 24 -6.56 -8.57 23.69
C ASP A 24 -6.70 -8.71 25.24
N LYS A 25 -5.74 -8.13 26.00
CA LYS A 25 -5.83 -8.05 27.47
C LYS A 25 -6.95 -7.13 27.99
N ALA A 26 -7.42 -6.21 27.18
CA ALA A 26 -8.18 -5.06 27.65
C ALA A 26 -9.67 -5.05 27.36
N THR A 27 -10.29 -6.13 26.96
CA THR A 27 -11.75 -6.15 26.87
C THR A 27 -12.34 -6.93 28.05
N LYS A 28 -12.93 -6.18 28.99
CA LYS A 28 -13.91 -6.72 29.94
C LYS A 28 -14.88 -7.62 29.18
N PRO A 29 -15.41 -8.70 29.80
CA PRO A 29 -16.38 -9.58 29.15
C PRO A 29 -17.43 -8.73 28.44
N GLY A 30 -17.51 -8.86 27.12
CA GLY A 30 -18.27 -7.97 26.25
C GLY A 30 -19.69 -7.82 26.72
N ASP A 31 -20.21 -6.63 26.57
CA ASP A 31 -21.59 -6.29 26.93
C ASP A 31 -22.55 -7.34 26.35
N GLN A 32 -23.04 -8.22 27.22
CA GLN A 32 -23.92 -9.33 26.87
C GLN A 32 -25.25 -8.86 26.23
N SER A 33 -25.58 -7.57 26.34
CA SER A 33 -26.74 -6.98 25.65
C SER A 33 -26.62 -7.00 24.13
N LYS A 34 -25.41 -7.05 23.58
CA LYS A 34 -25.13 -7.06 22.12
C LYS A 34 -25.01 -8.45 21.50
N VAL A 35 -25.15 -9.51 22.26
CA VAL A 35 -25.10 -10.88 21.75
C VAL A 35 -26.30 -11.14 20.84
N PRO A 36 -26.14 -11.53 19.57
CA PRO A 36 -27.24 -11.84 18.67
C PRO A 36 -28.12 -12.97 19.21
N GLU A 37 -29.43 -12.92 18.92
CA GLU A 37 -30.38 -13.92 19.38
C GLU A 37 -30.02 -15.35 18.94
N GLU A 38 -29.36 -15.50 17.77
CA GLU A 38 -28.89 -16.79 17.26
C GLU A 38 -27.81 -17.45 18.13
N VAL A 39 -27.13 -16.67 18.95
CA VAL A 39 -26.08 -17.12 19.89
C VAL A 39 -26.63 -17.17 21.32
N LYS A 40 -27.61 -16.31 21.64
CA LYS A 40 -28.29 -16.32 22.94
C LYS A 40 -29.00 -17.66 23.16
N GLY A 41 -28.55 -18.41 24.17
CA GLY A 41 -29.16 -19.69 24.53
C GLY A 41 -28.44 -20.92 23.98
N LYS A 42 -27.43 -20.79 23.12
CA LYS A 42 -26.59 -21.95 22.76
C LYS A 42 -25.54 -22.19 23.83
N SER A 43 -25.40 -23.46 24.20
CA SER A 43 -24.35 -23.87 25.16
C SER A 43 -22.95 -23.74 24.49
N PRO A 44 -21.87 -23.49 25.26
CA PRO A 44 -20.50 -23.48 24.72
C PRO A 44 -20.13 -24.76 23.96
N THR A 45 -20.76 -25.90 24.35
CA THR A 45 -20.55 -27.20 23.67
C THR A 45 -21.25 -27.28 22.30
N GLU A 46 -22.46 -26.71 22.21
CA GLU A 46 -23.14 -26.65 20.88
C GLU A 46 -22.44 -25.78 19.91
N LEU A 47 -21.89 -24.63 20.34
CA LEU A 47 -21.06 -23.75 19.52
C LEU A 47 -19.77 -24.46 19.10
N ALA A 48 -19.10 -25.17 19.99
CA ALA A 48 -17.92 -25.95 19.67
C ALA A 48 -18.21 -27.03 18.61
N THR A 49 -19.34 -27.76 18.75
CA THR A 49 -19.75 -28.77 17.77
C THR A 49 -20.04 -28.17 16.38
N ARG A 50 -20.62 -26.97 16.34
CA ARG A 50 -20.82 -26.24 15.07
C ARG A 50 -19.48 -25.91 14.44
N TRP A 51 -18.56 -25.29 15.19
CA TRP A 51 -17.27 -24.85 14.66
C TRP A 51 -16.35 -26.00 14.31
N GLU A 52 -16.38 -27.09 15.06
CA GLU A 52 -15.66 -28.31 14.68
C GLU A 52 -16.07 -28.80 13.28
N ARG A 53 -17.37 -28.85 12.98
CA ARG A 53 -17.88 -29.24 11.64
C ARG A 53 -17.48 -28.25 10.54
N GLU A 54 -17.62 -26.95 10.80
CA GLU A 54 -17.27 -25.91 9.81
C GLU A 54 -15.76 -25.93 9.52
N LEU A 55 -14.91 -26.02 10.54
CA LEU A 55 -13.47 -26.10 10.38
C LEU A 55 -13.02 -27.40 9.68
N GLN A 56 -13.66 -28.53 9.97
CA GLN A 56 -13.37 -29.79 9.27
C GLN A 56 -13.78 -29.72 7.79
N ALA A 57 -14.89 -29.09 7.46
CA ALA A 57 -15.30 -28.85 6.08
C ALA A 57 -14.29 -27.94 5.34
N ALA A 58 -13.85 -26.86 5.97
CA ALA A 58 -12.81 -25.97 5.43
C ALA A 58 -11.49 -26.71 5.24
N LYS A 59 -11.04 -27.48 6.24
CA LYS A 59 -9.84 -28.32 6.15
C LYS A 59 -9.86 -29.25 4.94
N LYS A 60 -11.02 -29.89 4.68
CA LYS A 60 -11.20 -30.76 3.50
C LYS A 60 -11.11 -29.96 2.22
N SER A 61 -11.76 -28.80 2.14
CA SER A 61 -11.73 -27.91 0.99
C SER A 61 -10.33 -27.41 0.67
N LEU A 62 -9.56 -27.01 1.71
CA LEU A 62 -8.22 -26.44 1.58
C LEU A 62 -7.12 -27.49 1.44
N SER A 63 -7.41 -28.78 1.67
CA SER A 63 -6.39 -29.85 1.74
C SER A 63 -5.53 -29.96 0.47
N LYS A 64 -6.14 -29.83 -0.71
CA LYS A 64 -5.42 -29.86 -1.98
C LYS A 64 -4.52 -28.63 -2.15
N PHE A 65 -5.01 -27.46 -1.78
CA PHE A 65 -4.23 -26.22 -1.79
C PHE A 65 -3.03 -26.34 -0.85
N HIS A 66 -3.23 -26.69 0.42
CA HIS A 66 -2.15 -26.84 1.39
C HIS A 66 -1.10 -27.87 0.95
N SER A 67 -1.54 -29.01 0.40
CA SER A 67 -0.60 -30.02 -0.12
C SER A 67 0.25 -29.49 -1.27
N THR A 68 -0.37 -28.74 -2.18
CA THR A 68 0.33 -28.13 -3.32
C THR A 68 1.26 -27.01 -2.85
N ALA A 69 0.80 -26.15 -1.95
CA ALA A 69 1.57 -25.03 -1.41
C ALA A 69 2.86 -25.51 -0.70
N ARG A 70 2.78 -26.58 0.10
CA ARG A 70 3.98 -27.19 0.72
C ARG A 70 5.00 -27.67 -0.32
N LYS A 71 4.52 -28.33 -1.39
CA LYS A 71 5.40 -28.77 -2.49
C LYS A 71 6.09 -27.60 -3.18
N LEU A 72 5.35 -26.47 -3.37
CA LEU A 72 5.90 -25.26 -3.97
C LEU A 72 6.93 -24.59 -3.07
N ASN A 73 6.66 -24.52 -1.77
CA ASN A 73 7.60 -23.97 -0.81
C ASN A 73 8.91 -24.80 -0.76
N ASN A 74 8.81 -26.13 -0.68
CA ASN A 74 9.97 -27.01 -0.74
C ASN A 74 10.72 -26.86 -2.07
N ARG A 75 10.00 -26.66 -3.18
CA ARG A 75 10.62 -26.41 -4.49
C ARG A 75 11.35 -25.06 -4.54
N TYR A 76 10.77 -24.02 -3.93
CA TYR A 76 11.40 -22.70 -3.83
C TYR A 76 12.71 -22.77 -3.05
N LEU A 77 12.71 -23.45 -1.90
CA LEU A 77 13.89 -23.65 -1.05
C LEU A 77 14.87 -24.69 -1.61
N ASP A 78 14.52 -25.40 -2.69
CA ASP A 78 15.25 -26.57 -3.20
C ASP A 78 15.48 -27.67 -2.14
N GLU A 79 14.54 -27.77 -1.18
CA GLU A 79 14.57 -28.85 -0.19
C GLU A 79 14.40 -30.20 -0.88
N ARG A 80 15.32 -31.11 -0.60
CA ARG A 80 15.35 -32.48 -1.15
C ARG A 80 15.10 -33.47 -0.05
N ASP A 81 14.12 -34.34 -0.28
CA ASP A 81 13.92 -35.50 0.58
C ASP A 81 15.13 -36.41 0.45
N SER A 82 15.98 -36.44 1.47
CA SER A 82 17.25 -37.19 1.47
C SER A 82 17.07 -38.73 1.27
N ALA A 83 15.84 -39.20 1.50
CA ALA A 83 15.45 -40.59 1.35
C ALA A 83 14.89 -40.95 -0.04
N ALA A 84 14.45 -39.98 -0.83
CA ALA A 84 13.71 -40.21 -2.07
C ALA A 84 14.33 -39.59 -3.34
N SER A 85 15.35 -38.74 -3.20
CA SER A 85 16.00 -38.11 -4.36
C SER A 85 17.31 -38.76 -4.67
N ASP A 86 17.49 -39.23 -5.93
CA ASP A 86 18.81 -39.62 -6.43
C ASP A 86 19.74 -38.39 -6.31
N PRO A 87 20.88 -38.48 -5.59
CA PRO A 87 21.86 -37.39 -5.49
C PRO A 87 22.38 -36.95 -6.87
N ALA A 88 22.11 -37.75 -7.89
CA ALA A 88 22.44 -37.42 -9.29
C ALA A 88 21.45 -36.42 -9.95
N ASP A 89 20.23 -36.28 -9.45
CA ASP A 89 19.25 -35.38 -10.02
C ASP A 89 19.73 -33.92 -9.91
N ALA A 90 19.93 -33.30 -11.06
CA ALA A 90 20.32 -31.90 -11.14
C ALA A 90 19.06 -31.06 -11.44
N LYS A 91 18.72 -30.16 -10.52
CA LYS A 91 17.64 -29.21 -10.71
C LYS A 91 18.22 -27.83 -11.05
N PHE A 92 17.56 -27.13 -11.92
CA PHE A 92 17.88 -25.73 -12.22
C PHE A 92 16.82 -24.86 -11.55
N ASN A 93 17.10 -24.33 -10.36
CA ASN A 93 16.13 -23.61 -9.55
C ASN A 93 15.78 -22.22 -10.13
N LEU A 94 15.20 -22.22 -11.33
CA LEU A 94 14.66 -21.02 -11.96
C LEU A 94 13.45 -20.47 -11.19
N PHE A 95 12.74 -21.31 -10.44
CA PHE A 95 11.59 -20.88 -9.66
C PHE A 95 11.99 -19.86 -8.61
N TRP A 96 13.01 -20.16 -7.82
CA TRP A 96 13.58 -19.21 -6.86
C TRP A 96 14.02 -17.90 -7.54
N SER A 97 14.80 -18.01 -8.62
CA SER A 97 15.31 -16.85 -9.35
C SER A 97 14.18 -15.95 -9.88
N ASN A 98 13.12 -16.56 -10.42
CA ASN A 98 11.97 -15.81 -10.94
C ASN A 98 11.18 -15.11 -9.81
N ILE A 99 11.00 -15.76 -8.67
CA ILE A 99 10.34 -15.17 -7.50
C ILE A 99 11.14 -13.97 -6.97
N GLU A 100 12.46 -14.07 -6.86
CA GLU A 100 13.30 -12.97 -6.38
C GLU A 100 13.24 -11.74 -7.33
N VAL A 101 13.26 -11.98 -8.64
CA VAL A 101 13.09 -10.90 -9.64
C VAL A 101 11.71 -10.24 -9.51
N LEU A 102 10.65 -11.03 -9.39
CA LEU A 102 9.30 -10.50 -9.21
C LEU A 102 9.14 -9.76 -7.88
N LYS A 103 9.69 -10.30 -6.78
CA LYS A 103 9.65 -9.66 -5.46
C LYS A 103 10.33 -8.30 -5.49
N ALA A 104 11.53 -8.21 -6.07
CA ALA A 104 12.24 -6.94 -6.22
C ALA A 104 11.48 -5.92 -7.09
N SER A 105 10.77 -6.40 -8.12
CA SER A 105 10.00 -5.52 -9.02
C SER A 105 8.65 -5.09 -8.46
N LEU A 106 8.06 -5.88 -7.55
CA LEU A 106 6.71 -5.65 -7.01
C LEU A 106 6.72 -4.99 -5.63
N TYR A 107 7.76 -5.23 -4.84
CA TYR A 107 7.88 -4.74 -3.47
C TYR A 107 9.35 -4.42 -3.14
N ALA A 108 9.83 -3.30 -3.65
CA ALA A 108 11.18 -2.79 -3.37
C ALA A 108 11.21 -1.81 -2.19
N LYS A 109 10.11 -1.14 -1.93
CA LYS A 109 9.96 -0.16 -0.84
C LYS A 109 8.67 -0.39 -0.07
N PRO A 110 8.61 0.00 1.22
CA PRO A 110 7.38 0.00 1.99
C PRO A 110 6.28 0.82 1.30
N PRO A 111 5.01 0.42 1.44
CA PRO A 111 3.90 1.15 0.86
C PRO A 111 3.67 2.47 1.60
N ASN A 112 3.69 3.59 0.91
CA ASN A 112 3.27 4.88 1.47
C ASN A 112 1.77 5.08 1.29
N VAL A 113 1.09 5.52 2.33
CA VAL A 113 -0.36 5.71 2.37
C VAL A 113 -0.69 7.17 2.15
N ASP A 114 -1.59 7.41 1.22
CA ASP A 114 -2.11 8.73 0.92
C ASP A 114 -3.60 8.81 1.29
N VAL A 115 -3.95 9.82 2.09
CA VAL A 115 -5.31 10.03 2.58
C VAL A 115 -5.85 11.35 2.05
N SER A 116 -6.99 11.30 1.35
CA SER A 116 -7.68 12.49 0.86
C SER A 116 -9.16 12.46 1.21
N ASN A 117 -9.77 13.63 1.32
CA ASN A 117 -11.22 13.73 1.43
C ASN A 117 -11.88 13.24 0.12
N SER A 118 -12.93 12.42 0.24
CA SER A 118 -13.69 11.92 -0.92
C SER A 118 -14.53 13.02 -1.59
N TYR A 119 -14.98 13.99 -0.83
CA TYR A 119 -15.70 15.16 -1.30
C TYR A 119 -14.71 16.32 -1.32
N LYS A 120 -14.41 16.83 -2.52
CA LYS A 120 -13.51 17.97 -2.71
C LYS A 120 -14.24 19.30 -2.41
N ASP A 121 -14.74 19.49 -1.20
CA ASP A 121 -15.17 20.80 -0.75
C ASP A 121 -13.91 21.60 -0.41
N ALA A 122 -13.58 22.55 -1.28
CA ALA A 122 -12.36 23.36 -1.17
C ALA A 122 -12.37 24.29 0.07
N GLU A 123 -13.50 24.43 0.74
CA GLU A 123 -13.70 25.33 1.88
C GLU A 123 -13.64 24.61 3.25
N ASP A 124 -13.53 23.26 3.28
CA ASP A 124 -13.49 22.50 4.53
C ASP A 124 -12.04 22.20 4.98
N ASP A 125 -11.43 23.19 5.60
CA ASP A 125 -10.08 23.09 6.15
C ASP A 125 -9.99 22.05 7.28
N VAL A 126 -11.04 21.86 8.06
CA VAL A 126 -11.08 20.90 9.16
C VAL A 126 -10.98 19.47 8.63
N SER A 127 -11.73 19.16 7.55
CA SER A 127 -11.68 17.85 6.89
C SER A 127 -10.31 17.57 6.25
N ARG A 128 -9.65 18.61 5.72
CA ARG A 128 -8.28 18.53 5.21
C ARG A 128 -7.29 18.17 6.32
N VAL A 129 -7.39 18.87 7.46
CA VAL A 129 -6.53 18.61 8.64
C VAL A 129 -6.81 17.21 9.19
N ALA A 130 -8.06 16.78 9.25
CA ALA A 130 -8.42 15.42 9.66
C ALA A 130 -7.83 14.33 8.74
N ALA A 131 -7.83 14.55 7.41
CA ALA A 131 -7.17 13.66 6.46
C ALA A 131 -5.65 13.60 6.69
N ASN A 132 -5.02 14.74 6.96
CA ASN A 132 -3.58 14.82 7.26
C ASN A 132 -3.24 14.09 8.58
N ILE A 133 -4.04 14.26 9.63
CA ILE A 133 -3.88 13.50 10.88
C ILE A 133 -3.94 12.00 10.61
N LEU A 134 -4.95 11.55 9.89
CA LEU A 134 -5.11 10.13 9.58
C LEU A 134 -3.96 9.58 8.73
N GLN A 135 -3.49 10.36 7.75
CA GLN A 135 -2.34 10.00 6.92
C GLN A 135 -1.06 9.83 7.76
N ARG A 136 -0.78 10.75 8.67
CA ARG A 136 0.37 10.67 9.57
C ARG A 136 0.30 9.43 10.46
N LEU A 137 -0.87 9.14 11.04
CA LEU A 137 -1.06 7.96 11.88
C LEU A 137 -0.86 6.65 11.12
N LEU A 138 -1.33 6.56 9.86
CA LEU A 138 -1.17 5.36 9.04
C LEU A 138 0.27 5.18 8.56
N ASN A 139 1.01 6.26 8.31
CA ASN A 139 2.40 6.21 7.87
C ASN A 139 3.40 6.11 9.02
N HIS A 140 3.01 6.47 10.24
CA HIS A 140 3.89 6.41 11.40
C HIS A 140 4.61 5.06 11.52
N ASP A 141 3.85 3.97 11.48
CA ASP A 141 4.40 2.62 11.63
C ASP A 141 5.05 2.08 10.34
N ILE A 142 5.01 2.83 9.25
CA ILE A 142 5.68 2.49 8.00
C ILE A 142 7.07 3.16 7.95
N GLU A 143 7.19 4.35 8.55
CA GLU A 143 8.38 5.19 8.53
C GLU A 143 9.30 4.95 9.73
N ASP A 144 8.76 4.38 10.81
CA ASP A 144 9.53 4.07 12.02
C ASP A 144 10.27 2.74 11.85
N ASP A 145 11.54 2.82 11.47
CA ASP A 145 12.38 1.65 11.17
C ASP A 145 12.74 0.83 12.41
N ASP A 146 12.64 1.40 13.62
CA ASP A 146 13.13 0.75 14.83
C ASP A 146 12.08 -0.15 15.51
N GLU A 147 10.80 0.15 15.41
CA GLU A 147 9.73 -0.60 16.10
C GLU A 147 8.69 -1.22 15.15
N SER A 148 8.60 -0.75 13.91
CA SER A 148 7.54 -1.18 13.00
C SER A 148 7.90 -2.46 12.25
N THR A 149 7.08 -3.48 12.47
CA THR A 149 7.13 -4.74 11.70
C THR A 149 6.26 -4.71 10.44
N TYR A 150 5.48 -3.64 10.20
CA TYR A 150 4.53 -3.57 9.10
C TYR A 150 5.15 -3.76 7.69
N PRO A 151 6.29 -3.12 7.36
CA PRO A 151 6.98 -3.35 6.09
C PRO A 151 7.37 -4.81 5.87
N GLU A 152 7.86 -5.47 6.92
CA GLU A 152 8.26 -6.88 6.88
C GLU A 152 7.06 -7.82 6.70
N ILE A 153 5.98 -7.59 7.43
CA ILE A 153 4.71 -8.33 7.33
C ILE A 153 4.15 -8.26 5.92
N THR A 154 4.15 -7.08 5.33
CA THR A 154 3.69 -6.88 3.95
C THR A 154 4.60 -7.61 2.96
N LYS A 155 5.92 -7.55 3.15
CA LYS A 155 6.91 -8.24 2.33
C LYS A 155 6.74 -9.76 2.39
N GLN A 156 6.54 -10.32 3.58
CA GLN A 156 6.27 -11.75 3.79
C GLN A 156 4.98 -12.18 3.09
N SER A 157 3.91 -11.39 3.23
CA SER A 157 2.62 -11.67 2.57
C SER A 157 2.74 -11.62 1.04
N VAL A 158 3.53 -10.69 0.49
CA VAL A 158 3.81 -10.63 -0.96
C VAL A 158 4.65 -11.82 -1.40
N GLN A 159 5.61 -12.27 -0.58
CA GLN A 159 6.40 -13.46 -0.88
C GLN A 159 5.53 -14.71 -0.93
N ASP A 160 4.63 -14.91 0.02
CA ASP A 160 3.67 -16.02 0.02
C ASP A 160 2.74 -15.97 -1.20
N TYR A 161 2.25 -14.78 -1.54
CA TYR A 161 1.47 -14.59 -2.77
C TYR A 161 2.22 -15.05 -4.02
N LEU A 162 3.51 -14.77 -4.12
CA LEU A 162 4.33 -15.16 -5.28
C LEU A 162 4.66 -16.67 -5.27
N ILE A 163 4.90 -17.28 -4.13
CA ILE A 163 5.30 -18.70 -4.02
C ILE A 163 4.08 -19.61 -4.11
N VAL A 164 3.08 -19.40 -3.22
CA VAL A 164 1.94 -20.31 -3.07
C VAL A 164 0.64 -19.75 -3.65
N GLY A 165 0.61 -18.44 -3.95
CA GLY A 165 -0.54 -17.77 -4.52
C GLY A 165 -1.49 -17.15 -3.50
N LEU A 166 -1.12 -17.06 -2.23
CA LEU A 166 -1.95 -16.51 -1.14
C LEU A 166 -1.10 -15.68 -0.20
N GLY A 167 -1.42 -14.40 -0.05
CA GLY A 167 -0.86 -13.51 0.98
C GLY A 167 -1.96 -12.93 1.85
N GLN A 168 -1.75 -12.85 3.18
CA GLN A 168 -2.75 -12.34 4.10
C GLN A 168 -2.13 -11.64 5.30
N VAL A 169 -2.86 -10.63 5.82
CA VAL A 169 -2.56 -9.92 7.06
C VAL A 169 -3.81 -9.86 7.94
N TRP A 170 -3.60 -9.68 9.24
CA TRP A 170 -4.67 -9.60 10.22
C TRP A 170 -4.48 -8.38 11.10
N TYR A 171 -5.51 -7.55 11.27
CA TYR A 171 -5.45 -6.33 12.05
C TYR A 171 -6.07 -6.54 13.41
N ARG A 172 -5.44 -5.96 14.43
CA ARG A 172 -5.89 -6.03 15.82
C ARG A 172 -6.01 -4.63 16.41
N TYR A 173 -6.57 -4.55 17.58
CA TYR A 173 -6.52 -3.39 18.45
C TYR A 173 -5.91 -3.82 19.78
N GLU A 174 -4.86 -3.15 20.19
CA GLU A 174 -4.13 -3.39 21.42
C GLU A 174 -4.18 -2.17 22.31
N VAL A 175 -4.26 -2.40 23.60
CA VAL A 175 -4.30 -1.36 24.62
C VAL A 175 -3.44 -1.82 25.79
N GLU A 176 -2.50 -0.99 26.17
CA GLU A 176 -1.80 -1.13 27.44
C GLU A 176 -2.46 -0.25 28.48
N THR A 177 -2.68 -0.82 29.67
CA THR A 177 -3.34 -0.11 30.77
C THR A 177 -2.48 -0.19 32.01
N GLU A 178 -2.32 0.94 32.68
CA GLU A 178 -1.76 1.01 34.04
C GLU A 178 -2.84 1.29 35.06
N LYS A 179 -2.70 0.64 36.24
CA LYS A 179 -3.57 0.94 37.38
C LYS A 179 -3.17 2.29 37.93
N SER A 180 -4.07 3.25 37.83
CA SER A 180 -3.94 4.58 38.42
C SER A 180 -5.03 4.75 39.49
N SER A 181 -4.79 5.60 40.45
CA SER A 181 -5.77 5.96 41.45
C SER A 181 -5.96 7.48 41.50
N THR A 182 -7.19 7.92 41.60
CA THR A 182 -7.48 9.33 41.91
C THR A 182 -6.99 9.66 43.32
N GLU A 183 -6.45 10.87 43.49
CA GLU A 183 -6.12 11.34 44.84
C GLU A 183 -7.42 11.46 45.72
N ALA A 184 -7.29 11.12 46.99
CA ALA A 184 -8.37 11.31 47.93
C ALA A 184 -8.71 12.81 48.03
N VAL A 185 -9.98 13.17 47.78
CA VAL A 185 -10.43 14.55 47.97
C VAL A 185 -10.69 14.76 49.45
N THR A 186 -9.81 15.52 50.10
CA THR A 186 -9.95 15.91 51.52
C THR A 186 -10.43 17.36 51.62
N ASP A 187 -11.32 17.63 52.54
CA ASP A 187 -11.73 18.99 52.87
C ASP A 187 -10.54 19.77 53.50
N PRO A 188 -10.05 20.84 52.86
CA PRO A 188 -8.90 21.56 53.35
C PRO A 188 -9.13 22.24 54.72
N ALA A 189 -10.38 22.41 55.17
CA ALA A 189 -10.69 23.05 56.46
C ALA A 189 -10.85 22.04 57.60
N THR A 190 -11.34 20.82 57.31
CA THR A 190 -11.70 19.82 58.36
C THR A 190 -10.81 18.59 58.32
N GLY A 191 -10.04 18.37 57.26
CA GLY A 191 -9.21 17.17 57.06
C GLY A 191 -10.04 15.87 56.85
N VAL A 192 -11.35 15.96 56.66
CA VAL A 192 -12.21 14.81 56.41
C VAL A 192 -12.11 14.40 54.94
N VAL A 193 -11.93 13.10 54.68
CA VAL A 193 -11.94 12.53 53.33
C VAL A 193 -13.37 12.60 52.78
N LEU A 194 -13.58 13.47 51.78
CA LEU A 194 -14.86 13.66 51.09
C LEU A 194 -15.11 12.60 50.00
N ALA A 195 -14.05 12.09 49.37
CA ALA A 195 -14.12 11.00 48.43
C ALA A 195 -12.90 10.09 48.60
N GLU A 196 -13.14 8.79 48.67
CA GLU A 196 -12.07 7.77 48.68
C GLU A 196 -11.39 7.70 47.29
N PRO A 197 -10.09 7.35 47.24
CA PRO A 197 -9.40 7.14 45.96
C PRO A 197 -10.10 6.05 45.17
N ILE A 198 -10.43 6.36 43.91
CA ILE A 198 -11.00 5.40 42.97
C ILE A 198 -9.86 4.87 42.12
N GLU A 199 -9.61 3.56 42.21
CA GLU A 199 -8.70 2.87 41.32
C GLU A 199 -9.35 2.74 39.94
N TYR A 200 -8.67 3.20 38.89
CA TYR A 200 -9.07 3.05 37.48
C TYR A 200 -7.89 2.57 36.67
N GLU A 201 -8.19 1.90 35.57
CA GLU A 201 -7.19 1.51 34.59
C GLU A 201 -7.03 2.68 33.59
N ALA A 202 -5.90 3.39 33.67
CA ALA A 202 -5.54 4.41 32.70
C ALA A 202 -4.93 3.74 31.48
N ILE A 203 -5.38 4.14 30.28
CA ILE A 203 -4.78 3.69 29.04
C ILE A 203 -3.48 4.46 28.85
N THR A 204 -2.36 3.73 28.79
CA THR A 204 -1.02 4.28 28.56
C THR A 204 -0.64 4.24 27.10
N GLU A 205 -1.02 3.18 26.40
CA GLU A 205 -0.70 3.02 25.00
C GLU A 205 -1.84 2.34 24.24
N GLU A 206 -2.09 2.81 23.01
CA GLU A 206 -3.07 2.23 22.09
C GLU A 206 -2.39 2.00 20.76
N ASP A 207 -2.59 0.81 20.19
CA ASP A 207 -2.05 0.47 18.88
C ASP A 207 -3.05 -0.32 18.01
N ALA A 208 -2.85 -0.26 16.70
CA ALA A 208 -3.60 -1.02 15.71
C ALA A 208 -2.64 -1.84 14.83
N PRO A 209 -1.94 -2.84 15.43
CA PRO A 209 -0.93 -3.60 14.72
C PRO A 209 -1.55 -4.52 13.67
N ALA A 210 -0.71 -4.84 12.67
CA ALA A 210 -0.99 -5.87 11.70
C ALA A 210 -0.14 -7.11 12.03
N ASP A 211 -0.72 -8.30 11.88
CA ASP A 211 -0.01 -9.56 12.01
C ASP A 211 0.12 -10.22 10.63
N TYR A 212 1.27 -10.78 10.35
CA TYR A 212 1.43 -11.70 9.23
C TYR A 212 0.67 -12.99 9.51
N VAL A 213 -0.07 -13.47 8.51
CA VAL A 213 -0.79 -14.74 8.60
C VAL A 213 -0.22 -15.72 7.59
N TYR A 214 0.44 -16.75 8.09
CA TYR A 214 1.00 -17.81 7.25
C TYR A 214 -0.12 -18.50 6.45
N TRP A 215 0.11 -18.78 5.18
CA TRP A 215 -0.91 -19.31 4.27
C TRP A 215 -1.57 -20.60 4.74
N GLU A 216 -0.92 -21.45 5.54
CA GLU A 216 -1.50 -22.66 6.10
C GLU A 216 -2.42 -22.39 7.29
N ASP A 217 -2.23 -21.25 7.96
CA ASP A 217 -2.96 -20.84 9.15
C ASP A 217 -4.16 -19.95 8.84
N PHE A 218 -4.32 -19.50 7.59
CA PHE A 218 -5.49 -18.75 7.15
C PHE A 218 -6.54 -19.67 6.54
N TRP A 219 -7.73 -19.69 7.14
CA TRP A 219 -8.85 -20.52 6.74
C TRP A 219 -10.09 -19.69 6.47
N TRP A 220 -10.95 -20.13 5.56
CA TRP A 220 -12.19 -19.45 5.22
C TRP A 220 -13.30 -20.43 4.85
N SER A 221 -14.56 -19.97 4.93
CA SER A 221 -15.72 -20.75 4.51
C SER A 221 -15.67 -21.03 3.01
N PRO A 222 -16.03 -22.24 2.53
CA PRO A 222 -16.10 -22.50 1.10
C PRO A 222 -17.01 -21.50 0.40
N CYS A 223 -16.46 -20.74 -0.57
CA CYS A 223 -17.17 -19.72 -1.33
C CYS A 223 -16.64 -19.65 -2.76
N ARG A 224 -17.41 -19.01 -3.66
CA ARG A 224 -16.99 -18.75 -5.04
C ARG A 224 -16.22 -17.44 -5.14
N VAL A 225 -16.72 -16.43 -4.49
CA VAL A 225 -16.13 -15.08 -4.44
C VAL A 225 -16.01 -14.65 -2.97
N TRP A 226 -15.13 -13.72 -2.70
CA TRP A 226 -14.88 -13.25 -1.34
C TRP A 226 -16.13 -12.66 -0.65
N GLN A 227 -17.00 -12.00 -1.44
CA GLN A 227 -18.22 -11.38 -0.91
C GLN A 227 -19.18 -12.41 -0.30
N ASP A 228 -19.16 -13.66 -0.79
CA ASP A 228 -19.96 -14.78 -0.29
C ASP A 228 -19.33 -15.48 0.91
N CYS A 229 -18.11 -15.07 1.31
CA CYS A 229 -17.43 -15.64 2.45
C CYS A 229 -18.19 -15.32 3.73
N ARG A 230 -18.59 -16.37 4.47
CA ARG A 230 -19.36 -16.25 5.70
C ARG A 230 -18.50 -16.06 6.91
N TRP A 231 -17.38 -16.75 6.97
CA TRP A 231 -16.44 -16.64 8.07
C TRP A 231 -15.00 -16.82 7.60
N VAL A 232 -14.10 -16.17 8.32
CA VAL A 232 -12.65 -16.32 8.18
C VAL A 232 -12.06 -16.74 9.52
N ALA A 233 -10.94 -17.43 9.49
CA ALA A 233 -10.23 -17.81 10.70
C ALA A 233 -8.73 -17.77 10.48
N ARG A 234 -8.00 -17.40 11.53
CA ARG A 234 -6.56 -17.62 11.64
C ARG A 234 -6.27 -18.61 12.75
N ARG A 235 -5.22 -19.40 12.59
CA ARG A 235 -4.72 -20.30 13.62
C ARG A 235 -3.51 -19.69 14.30
N VAL A 236 -3.56 -19.56 15.61
CA VAL A 236 -2.47 -19.05 16.44
C VAL A 236 -2.04 -20.17 17.40
N PHE A 237 -0.74 -20.39 17.50
CA PHE A 237 -0.19 -21.41 18.39
C PHE A 237 0.14 -20.79 19.74
N MET A 238 -0.51 -21.30 20.79
CA MET A 238 -0.38 -20.81 22.17
C MET A 238 0.18 -21.89 23.08
N THR A 239 1.10 -21.51 23.96
CA THR A 239 1.61 -22.33 25.07
C THR A 239 0.55 -22.48 26.17
N ARG A 240 0.80 -23.37 27.13
CA ARG A 240 -0.10 -23.58 28.27
C ARG A 240 -0.28 -22.30 29.10
N GLU A 241 0.78 -21.55 29.29
CA GLU A 241 0.77 -20.33 30.11
C GLU A 241 -0.05 -19.24 29.43
N GLU A 242 0.16 -19.02 28.13
CA GLU A 242 -0.61 -18.07 27.31
C GLU A 242 -2.10 -18.45 27.25
N LEU A 243 -2.42 -19.74 27.16
CA LEU A 243 -3.82 -20.20 27.21
C LEU A 243 -4.49 -19.89 28.56
N ILE A 244 -3.75 -20.06 29.68
CA ILE A 244 -4.26 -19.75 31.03
C ILE A 244 -4.44 -18.23 31.20
N GLU A 245 -3.50 -17.44 30.72
CA GLU A 245 -3.57 -15.98 30.74
C GLU A 245 -4.76 -15.47 29.93
N ARG A 246 -4.94 -15.99 28.71
CA ARG A 246 -5.97 -15.51 27.78
C ARG A 246 -7.38 -16.00 28.10
N PHE A 247 -7.56 -17.29 28.43
CA PHE A 247 -8.86 -17.94 28.59
C PHE A 247 -9.19 -18.29 30.05
N GLY A 248 -8.28 -17.97 30.97
CA GLY A 248 -8.42 -18.25 32.37
C GLY A 248 -8.01 -19.68 32.76
N LYS A 249 -7.79 -19.90 34.07
CA LYS A 249 -7.23 -21.14 34.62
C LYS A 249 -8.03 -22.41 34.28
N LYS A 250 -9.36 -22.30 34.18
CA LYS A 250 -10.21 -23.47 33.91
C LYS A 250 -10.03 -23.97 32.49
N ILE A 251 -10.32 -23.13 31.51
CA ILE A 251 -10.24 -23.48 30.08
C ILE A 251 -8.79 -23.72 29.68
N GLY A 252 -7.87 -22.83 30.09
CA GLY A 252 -6.48 -22.92 29.72
C GLY A 252 -5.76 -24.20 30.15
N LYS A 253 -6.22 -24.87 31.27
CA LYS A 253 -5.68 -26.16 31.69
C LYS A 253 -6.30 -27.36 30.96
N GLU A 254 -7.57 -27.25 30.54
CA GLU A 254 -8.30 -28.34 29.88
C GLU A 254 -7.98 -28.47 28.37
N VAL A 255 -7.58 -27.38 27.72
CA VAL A 255 -7.23 -27.37 26.29
C VAL A 255 -6.06 -28.34 26.01
N PRO A 256 -6.20 -29.27 25.03
CA PRO A 256 -5.11 -30.18 24.67
C PRO A 256 -3.96 -29.42 24.00
N VAL A 257 -2.73 -29.63 24.49
CA VAL A 257 -1.50 -29.13 23.89
C VAL A 257 -0.70 -30.30 23.33
N THR A 258 -0.02 -30.07 22.23
CA THR A 258 0.79 -31.08 21.57
C THR A 258 2.11 -30.48 21.10
N LYS A 259 3.17 -31.29 21.08
CA LYS A 259 4.45 -30.88 20.49
C LYS A 259 4.26 -30.70 18.98
N GLN A 260 4.58 -29.55 18.49
CA GLN A 260 4.57 -29.29 17.06
C GLN A 260 5.76 -30.03 16.45
N LYS A 261 5.47 -31.08 15.68
CA LYS A 261 6.50 -31.74 14.85
C LYS A 261 6.53 -31.04 13.51
N GLY A 262 7.62 -30.39 13.21
CA GLY A 262 7.88 -29.88 11.87
C GLY A 262 7.78 -31.01 10.86
N LYS A 263 6.90 -30.91 9.89
CA LYS A 263 6.84 -31.82 8.74
C LYS A 263 7.56 -31.17 7.58
N GLY A 264 8.87 -31.33 7.53
CA GLY A 264 9.77 -30.86 6.48
C GLY A 264 11.12 -30.46 7.05
N GLU A 265 12.17 -30.60 6.25
CA GLU A 265 13.48 -30.05 6.58
C GLU A 265 13.32 -28.51 6.53
N GLY A 266 13.65 -27.81 7.61
CA GLY A 266 13.54 -26.34 7.71
C GLY A 266 12.42 -25.82 8.62
N VAL A 267 11.43 -26.64 8.98
CA VAL A 267 10.49 -26.26 10.05
C VAL A 267 11.11 -26.68 11.39
N PRO A 268 11.49 -25.74 12.27
CA PRO A 268 12.12 -26.08 13.54
C PRO A 268 11.17 -26.95 14.38
N ASN A 269 11.69 -28.02 14.94
CA ASN A 269 11.00 -28.77 15.98
C ASN A 269 10.86 -27.86 17.20
N ASP A 270 9.65 -27.39 17.46
CA ASP A 270 9.38 -26.62 18.65
C ASP A 270 9.34 -27.58 19.87
N PRO A 271 10.23 -27.43 20.86
CA PRO A 271 10.23 -28.25 22.06
C PRO A 271 9.01 -27.99 22.94
N TRP A 272 8.35 -26.85 22.76
CA TRP A 272 7.20 -26.43 23.56
C TRP A 272 5.91 -27.10 23.09
N GLU A 273 5.09 -27.50 24.04
CA GLU A 273 3.75 -27.99 23.76
C GLU A 273 2.81 -26.82 23.56
N LYS A 274 2.21 -26.71 22.36
CA LYS A 274 1.30 -25.64 21.99
C LYS A 274 -0.05 -26.18 21.51
N ALA A 275 -1.10 -25.39 21.67
CA ALA A 275 -2.40 -25.64 21.05
C ALA A 275 -2.60 -24.68 19.88
N GLY A 276 -3.11 -25.18 18.76
CA GLY A 276 -3.53 -24.36 17.64
C GLY A 276 -4.93 -23.81 17.91
N VAL A 277 -5.01 -22.57 18.36
CA VAL A 277 -6.24 -21.86 18.62
C VAL A 277 -6.71 -21.17 17.35
N PHE A 278 -7.92 -21.48 16.89
CA PHE A 278 -8.56 -20.80 15.78
C PHE A 278 -9.34 -19.60 16.29
N GLU A 279 -8.94 -18.41 15.83
CA GLU A 279 -9.70 -17.17 15.97
C GLU A 279 -10.61 -17.05 14.75
N ILE A 280 -11.91 -17.20 14.94
CA ILE A 280 -12.92 -17.32 13.88
C ILE A 280 -13.84 -16.10 13.92
N TRP A 281 -13.96 -15.39 12.80
CA TRP A 281 -14.86 -14.25 12.66
C TRP A 281 -16.02 -14.63 11.74
N ASP A 282 -17.21 -14.77 12.33
CA ASP A 282 -18.45 -15.16 11.63
C ASP A 282 -19.29 -13.92 11.28
N LYS A 283 -19.29 -13.54 10.01
CA LYS A 283 -20.06 -12.42 9.47
C LYS A 283 -21.57 -12.60 9.68
N THR A 284 -22.05 -13.85 9.72
CA THR A 284 -23.48 -14.15 9.87
C THR A 284 -23.98 -13.79 11.27
N THR A 285 -23.22 -14.17 12.29
CA THR A 285 -23.57 -13.88 13.70
C THR A 285 -22.94 -12.59 14.19
N ARG A 286 -22.04 -11.95 13.42
CA ARG A 286 -21.21 -10.83 13.85
C ARG A 286 -20.51 -11.08 15.21
N CYS A 287 -20.00 -12.28 15.38
CA CYS A 287 -19.25 -12.69 16.56
C CYS A 287 -17.89 -13.26 16.18
N ALA A 288 -16.89 -12.98 17.02
CA ALA A 288 -15.62 -13.65 16.96
C ALA A 288 -15.61 -14.81 17.98
N TYR A 289 -15.06 -15.96 17.60
CA TYR A 289 -14.99 -17.17 18.42
C TYR A 289 -13.56 -17.67 18.50
N TRP A 290 -13.16 -18.20 19.65
CA TRP A 290 -11.88 -18.88 19.83
C TRP A 290 -12.12 -20.35 20.12
N HIS A 291 -11.59 -21.22 19.26
CA HIS A 291 -11.81 -22.66 19.34
C HIS A 291 -10.55 -23.45 19.03
N VAL A 292 -10.38 -24.59 19.68
CA VAL A 292 -9.30 -25.56 19.41
C VAL A 292 -9.91 -26.83 18.85
N LEU A 293 -9.42 -27.28 17.71
CA LEU A 293 -9.90 -28.53 17.09
C LEU A 293 -9.72 -29.74 18.03
N GLY A 294 -10.78 -30.50 18.19
CA GLY A 294 -10.84 -31.64 19.12
C GLY A 294 -11.14 -31.27 20.58
N PHE A 295 -11.39 -29.99 20.89
CA PHE A 295 -11.83 -29.55 22.19
C PHE A 295 -13.35 -29.29 22.18
N ASN A 296 -14.08 -29.90 23.09
CA ASN A 296 -15.55 -29.91 23.07
C ASN A 296 -16.22 -28.65 23.57
N VAL A 297 -15.47 -27.62 23.91
CA VAL A 297 -15.97 -26.36 24.46
C VAL A 297 -15.33 -25.20 23.66
N ILE A 298 -16.12 -24.14 23.42
CA ILE A 298 -15.58 -22.88 22.91
C ILE A 298 -14.71 -22.23 24.00
N CYS A 299 -13.51 -21.79 23.65
CA CYS A 299 -12.61 -21.14 24.58
C CYS A 299 -13.12 -19.76 25.00
N ASP A 300 -13.59 -18.97 24.03
CA ASP A 300 -14.17 -17.64 24.24
C ASP A 300 -15.01 -17.23 23.03
N TYR A 301 -15.91 -16.25 23.19
CA TYR A 301 -16.59 -15.58 22.09
C TYR A 301 -16.90 -14.12 22.45
N LYS A 302 -16.78 -13.24 21.46
CA LYS A 302 -17.05 -11.80 21.64
C LYS A 302 -17.91 -11.28 20.50
N PRO A 303 -18.98 -10.52 20.78
CA PRO A 303 -19.76 -9.87 19.74
C PRO A 303 -18.99 -8.67 19.18
N ASP A 304 -18.82 -8.61 17.87
CA ASP A 304 -18.21 -7.54 17.07
C ASP A 304 -17.06 -6.77 17.79
N PRO A 305 -15.91 -7.40 18.01
CA PRO A 305 -14.87 -6.82 18.86
C PRO A 305 -14.32 -5.49 18.34
N LEU A 306 -14.21 -5.34 17.03
CA LEU A 306 -13.62 -4.16 16.39
C LEU A 306 -14.65 -3.14 15.89
N GLY A 307 -15.92 -3.54 15.69
CA GLY A 307 -16.96 -2.66 15.14
C GLY A 307 -16.80 -2.35 13.65
N LEU A 308 -16.04 -3.17 12.91
CA LEU A 308 -15.74 -2.95 11.52
C LEU A 308 -16.96 -3.07 10.61
N ARG A 309 -17.06 -2.22 9.59
CA ARG A 309 -18.16 -2.27 8.61
C ARG A 309 -18.19 -3.60 7.84
N GLY A 310 -17.02 -4.05 7.38
CA GLY A 310 -16.85 -5.33 6.69
C GLY A 310 -16.91 -6.52 7.64
N PHE A 311 -16.86 -6.29 8.95
CA PHE A 311 -16.76 -7.25 10.03
C PHE A 311 -15.41 -7.96 10.11
N PHE A 312 -14.84 -8.44 9.01
CA PHE A 312 -13.58 -9.18 9.02
C PHE A 312 -12.39 -8.28 9.40
N PRO A 313 -11.49 -8.73 10.29
CA PRO A 313 -10.29 -7.98 10.69
C PRO A 313 -9.13 -8.13 9.68
N CYS A 314 -9.45 -8.53 8.47
CA CYS A 314 -8.51 -8.71 7.39
C CYS A 314 -9.11 -8.25 6.06
N PRO A 315 -8.28 -7.75 5.12
CA PRO A 315 -8.73 -7.47 3.77
C PRO A 315 -9.06 -8.75 3.01
N GLU A 316 -9.67 -8.62 1.84
CA GLU A 316 -9.70 -9.72 0.87
C GLU A 316 -8.27 -10.22 0.65
N PRO A 317 -7.99 -11.54 0.79
CA PRO A 317 -6.65 -12.06 0.62
C PRO A 317 -6.06 -11.70 -0.75
N LEU A 318 -4.77 -11.46 -0.78
CA LEU A 318 -4.04 -11.32 -2.04
C LEU A 318 -3.94 -12.70 -2.70
N VAL A 319 -4.77 -12.96 -3.72
CA VAL A 319 -4.90 -14.26 -4.38
C VAL A 319 -4.37 -14.21 -5.80
N ALA A 320 -3.48 -15.15 -6.14
CA ALA A 320 -3.00 -15.32 -7.50
C ALA A 320 -3.96 -16.18 -8.33
N ASN A 321 -4.18 -15.75 -9.58
CA ASN A 321 -4.93 -16.52 -10.60
C ASN A 321 -6.29 -17.05 -10.12
N ALA A 322 -7.04 -16.25 -9.35
CA ALA A 322 -8.39 -16.57 -8.95
C ALA A 322 -9.32 -16.72 -10.17
N THR A 323 -10.26 -17.64 -10.08
CA THR A 323 -11.28 -17.87 -11.12
C THR A 323 -12.66 -17.57 -10.56
N THR A 324 -13.62 -17.28 -11.43
CA THR A 324 -15.02 -17.04 -11.03
C THR A 324 -15.75 -18.29 -10.53
N THR A 325 -15.15 -19.46 -10.71
CA THR A 325 -15.74 -20.75 -10.30
C THR A 325 -15.45 -21.12 -8.85
N SER A 326 -14.34 -20.66 -8.31
CA SER A 326 -13.91 -20.98 -6.94
C SER A 326 -12.92 -19.94 -6.44
N PHE A 327 -13.11 -19.50 -5.20
CA PHE A 327 -12.15 -18.64 -4.48
C PHE A 327 -11.02 -19.51 -3.91
N MET A 328 -10.21 -20.09 -4.82
CA MET A 328 -9.08 -20.94 -4.45
C MET A 328 -7.82 -20.42 -5.10
N PRO A 329 -6.76 -20.14 -4.31
CA PRO A 329 -5.49 -19.64 -4.82
C PRO A 329 -4.85 -20.63 -5.81
N ARG A 330 -4.24 -20.09 -6.86
CA ARG A 330 -3.48 -20.88 -7.81
C ARG A 330 -2.17 -20.18 -8.13
N ALA A 331 -1.07 -20.74 -7.63
CA ALA A 331 0.25 -20.16 -7.83
C ALA A 331 0.64 -20.09 -9.32
N ASP A 332 1.42 -19.09 -9.70
CA ASP A 332 1.93 -18.92 -11.07
C ASP A 332 2.76 -20.12 -11.54
N TYR A 333 3.47 -20.77 -10.63
CA TYR A 333 4.22 -21.99 -10.92
C TYR A 333 3.35 -23.06 -11.61
N LEU A 334 2.10 -23.23 -11.17
CA LEU A 334 1.19 -24.26 -11.72
C LEU A 334 0.80 -24.01 -13.17
N LEU A 335 0.93 -22.76 -13.66
CA LEU A 335 0.68 -22.40 -15.05
C LEU A 335 1.84 -22.80 -15.96
N ALA A 336 3.04 -22.90 -15.42
CA ALA A 336 4.28 -23.18 -16.13
C ALA A 336 4.99 -24.44 -15.60
N GLN A 337 4.28 -25.33 -14.89
CA GLN A 337 4.88 -26.49 -14.22
C GLN A 337 5.56 -27.45 -15.21
N ASP A 338 4.98 -27.64 -16.41
CA ASP A 338 5.52 -28.56 -17.42
C ASP A 338 6.88 -28.07 -17.94
N GLN A 339 7.02 -26.74 -18.14
CA GLN A 339 8.28 -26.14 -18.56
C GLN A 339 9.37 -26.31 -17.47
N TYR A 340 9.01 -26.09 -16.20
CA TYR A 340 9.94 -26.31 -15.09
C TYR A 340 10.40 -27.77 -15.01
N VAL A 341 9.50 -28.73 -15.13
CA VAL A 341 9.82 -30.16 -15.09
C VAL A 341 10.71 -30.56 -16.27
N GLN A 342 10.39 -30.13 -17.49
CA GLN A 342 11.19 -30.43 -18.67
C GLN A 342 12.61 -29.83 -18.59
N ILE A 343 12.74 -28.61 -18.05
CA ILE A 343 14.06 -27.97 -17.83
C ILE A 343 14.90 -28.79 -16.84
N ASP A 344 14.29 -29.30 -15.76
CA ASP A 344 14.97 -30.15 -14.79
C ASP A 344 15.41 -31.48 -15.41
N GLU A 345 14.54 -32.13 -16.20
CA GLU A 345 14.86 -33.34 -16.93
C GLU A 345 16.04 -33.15 -17.91
N LEU A 346 15.98 -32.06 -18.69
CA LEU A 346 17.12 -31.75 -19.61
C LEU A 346 18.41 -31.46 -18.83
N THR A 347 18.33 -30.77 -17.71
CA THR A 347 19.48 -30.47 -16.87
C THR A 347 20.10 -31.74 -16.32
N THR A 348 19.26 -32.68 -15.89
CA THR A 348 19.71 -34.02 -15.41
C THR A 348 20.37 -34.81 -16.55
N ARG A 349 19.75 -34.86 -17.74
CA ARG A 349 20.31 -35.53 -18.93
C ARG A 349 21.66 -34.91 -19.34
N LEU A 350 21.76 -33.57 -19.38
CA LEU A 350 23.01 -32.88 -19.66
C LEU A 350 24.11 -33.24 -18.65
N LYS A 351 23.79 -33.29 -17.36
CA LYS A 351 24.72 -33.71 -16.30
C LYS A 351 25.29 -35.10 -16.55
N TYR A 352 24.44 -36.07 -16.94
CA TYR A 352 24.88 -37.42 -17.25
C TYR A 352 25.73 -37.47 -18.52
N LEU A 353 25.35 -36.78 -19.58
CA LEU A 353 26.10 -36.70 -20.83
C LEU A 353 27.47 -36.03 -20.64
N ILE A 354 27.54 -34.96 -19.84
CA ILE A 354 28.81 -34.31 -19.49
C ILE A 354 29.70 -35.25 -18.71
N LYS A 355 29.14 -36.03 -17.74
CA LYS A 355 29.89 -37.04 -17.02
C LYS A 355 30.37 -38.19 -17.92
N ALA A 356 29.59 -38.54 -18.96
CA ALA A 356 29.94 -39.56 -19.94
C ALA A 356 30.95 -39.06 -20.97
N CYS A 357 31.05 -37.75 -21.18
CA CYS A 357 32.00 -37.13 -22.09
C CYS A 357 33.41 -37.14 -21.51
N LYS A 358 33.95 -38.35 -21.38
CA LYS A 358 35.33 -38.62 -20.93
C LYS A 358 36.11 -39.15 -22.10
N VAL A 359 37.37 -38.76 -22.20
CA VAL A 359 38.31 -39.37 -23.18
C VAL A 359 38.64 -40.77 -22.69
N VAL A 360 37.88 -41.71 -23.18
CA VAL A 360 38.10 -43.15 -22.91
C VAL A 360 38.32 -43.84 -24.24
N GLY A 361 39.37 -44.59 -24.34
CA GLY A 361 39.70 -45.36 -25.53
C GLY A 361 40.20 -46.76 -25.15
N ALA A 362 40.07 -47.67 -26.09
CA ALA A 362 40.72 -48.97 -26.02
C ALA A 362 42.01 -48.94 -26.85
N TYR A 363 43.03 -49.53 -26.36
CA TYR A 363 44.29 -49.67 -27.07
C TYR A 363 44.75 -51.13 -27.08
N ASP A 364 45.54 -51.50 -28.10
CA ASP A 364 46.10 -52.85 -28.21
C ASP A 364 47.05 -53.11 -27.02
N LYS A 365 46.68 -54.08 -26.17
CA LYS A 365 47.44 -54.48 -24.96
C LYS A 365 48.95 -54.76 -25.25
N ASN A 366 49.28 -55.11 -26.48
CA ASN A 366 50.66 -55.35 -26.88
C ASN A 366 51.48 -54.07 -27.14
N SER A 367 50.79 -52.93 -27.16
CA SER A 367 51.39 -51.58 -27.36
C SER A 367 51.41 -50.78 -26.06
N THR A 368 52.14 -51.24 -25.06
CA THR A 368 52.22 -50.64 -23.71
C THR A 368 52.65 -49.15 -23.74
N ALA A 369 53.44 -48.75 -24.71
CA ALA A 369 53.86 -47.37 -24.89
C ALA A 369 52.64 -46.38 -25.15
N LEU A 370 51.59 -46.85 -25.82
CA LEU A 370 50.43 -46.02 -26.12
C LEU A 370 49.54 -45.77 -24.89
N GLY A 371 49.49 -46.76 -23.94
CA GLY A 371 48.77 -46.57 -22.69
C GLY A 371 49.37 -45.46 -21.81
N ARG A 372 50.68 -45.25 -21.91
CA ARG A 372 51.40 -44.25 -21.13
C ARG A 372 51.06 -42.81 -21.50
N ILE A 373 50.64 -42.54 -22.77
CA ILE A 373 50.24 -41.20 -23.25
C ILE A 373 49.17 -40.58 -22.31
N PHE A 374 48.20 -41.38 -21.87
CA PHE A 374 47.07 -40.89 -21.02
C PHE A 374 47.27 -41.13 -19.51
N MET A 375 48.19 -42.08 -19.14
CA MET A 375 48.45 -42.37 -17.74
C MET A 375 49.47 -41.43 -17.11
N GLU A 376 50.49 -41.02 -17.86
CA GLU A 376 51.59 -40.22 -17.32
C GLU A 376 51.43 -38.71 -17.49
N GLY A 377 50.46 -38.26 -18.33
CA GLY A 377 50.08 -36.85 -18.44
C GLY A 377 51.20 -35.87 -18.85
N MET A 378 52.28 -36.40 -19.47
CA MET A 378 53.42 -35.57 -19.87
C MET A 378 53.14 -34.89 -21.21
N GLU A 379 53.21 -33.57 -21.21
CA GLU A 379 53.13 -32.75 -22.41
C GLU A 379 54.44 -32.74 -23.19
N ASN A 380 54.39 -32.71 -24.52
CA ASN A 380 55.55 -32.52 -25.44
C ASN A 380 56.61 -33.66 -25.44
N GLN A 381 56.19 -34.88 -25.11
CA GLN A 381 57.08 -36.03 -25.24
C GLN A 381 56.78 -36.88 -26.47
N MET A 382 57.84 -37.28 -27.19
CA MET A 382 57.80 -38.34 -28.20
C MET A 382 57.94 -39.70 -27.53
N LEU A 383 56.97 -40.57 -27.76
CA LEU A 383 57.02 -41.93 -27.24
C LEU A 383 57.78 -42.86 -28.19
N PRO A 384 58.78 -43.60 -27.73
CA PRO A 384 59.47 -44.55 -28.54
C PRO A 384 58.56 -45.74 -28.85
N VAL A 385 58.54 -46.14 -30.13
CA VAL A 385 57.81 -47.30 -30.63
C VAL A 385 58.84 -48.32 -31.14
N ASP A 386 58.85 -49.51 -30.53
CA ASP A 386 59.87 -50.51 -30.77
C ASP A 386 59.89 -51.06 -32.21
N ASN A 387 58.72 -51.07 -32.89
CA ASN A 387 58.63 -51.53 -34.26
C ASN A 387 57.75 -50.50 -35.08
N TRP A 388 58.43 -49.48 -35.61
CA TRP A 388 57.79 -48.43 -36.39
C TRP A 388 57.11 -48.94 -37.68
N ALA A 389 57.70 -49.95 -38.33
CA ALA A 389 57.10 -50.47 -39.57
C ALA A 389 55.77 -51.20 -39.30
N ALA A 390 55.71 -52.05 -38.32
CA ALA A 390 54.48 -52.75 -37.92
C ALA A 390 53.42 -51.73 -37.35
N PHE A 391 53.86 -50.68 -36.66
CA PHE A 391 53.03 -49.66 -36.15
C PHE A 391 52.40 -48.82 -37.29
N ALA A 392 53.19 -48.42 -38.31
CA ALA A 392 52.70 -47.70 -39.48
C ALA A 392 51.81 -48.57 -40.37
N GLU A 393 52.08 -49.85 -40.55
CA GLU A 393 51.28 -50.79 -41.31
C GLU A 393 49.92 -51.07 -40.69
N LYS A 394 49.80 -51.02 -39.35
CA LYS A 394 48.51 -51.05 -38.60
C LYS A 394 47.78 -49.70 -38.58
N GLY A 395 48.14 -48.71 -39.33
CA GLY A 395 47.50 -47.42 -39.41
C GLY A 395 47.94 -46.40 -38.31
N GLY A 396 49.08 -46.63 -37.67
CA GLY A 396 49.66 -45.74 -36.67
C GLY A 396 48.81 -45.65 -35.39
N ILE A 397 48.81 -44.50 -34.76
CA ILE A 397 48.00 -44.26 -33.53
C ILE A 397 46.52 -44.54 -33.79
N LYS A 398 45.98 -44.10 -34.92
CA LYS A 398 44.56 -44.26 -35.27
C LYS A 398 44.14 -45.74 -35.47
N GLY A 399 45.05 -46.59 -35.86
CA GLY A 399 44.77 -48.01 -36.10
C GLY A 399 44.89 -48.87 -34.85
N GLN A 400 45.50 -48.37 -33.78
CA GLN A 400 45.81 -49.15 -32.57
C GLN A 400 45.10 -48.58 -31.33
N MET A 401 44.43 -47.44 -31.45
CA MET A 401 43.59 -46.82 -30.44
C MET A 401 42.24 -46.50 -31.04
N ASP A 402 41.20 -46.92 -30.36
CA ASP A 402 39.84 -46.55 -30.70
C ASP A 402 39.26 -45.77 -29.55
N PHE A 403 38.76 -44.60 -29.87
CA PHE A 403 38.13 -43.70 -28.86
C PHE A 403 36.65 -43.74 -29.00
N VAL A 404 35.98 -43.65 -27.87
CA VAL A 404 34.53 -43.41 -27.87
C VAL A 404 34.23 -42.17 -28.72
N PRO A 405 33.28 -42.20 -29.67
CA PRO A 405 32.99 -41.09 -30.57
C PRO A 405 32.40 -39.90 -29.81
N LEU A 406 33.26 -39.07 -29.24
CA LEU A 406 32.88 -37.91 -28.42
C LEU A 406 32.11 -36.87 -29.21
N GLU A 407 32.32 -36.80 -30.56
CA GLU A 407 31.62 -35.85 -31.42
C GLU A 407 30.08 -36.03 -31.38
N VAL A 408 29.62 -37.29 -31.34
CA VAL A 408 28.19 -37.60 -31.25
C VAL A 408 27.63 -37.10 -29.91
N ILE A 409 28.36 -37.34 -28.81
CA ILE A 409 27.94 -36.90 -27.46
C ILE A 409 27.96 -35.36 -27.40
N ALA A 410 28.97 -34.70 -27.95
CA ALA A 410 29.11 -33.26 -27.97
C ALA A 410 27.95 -32.59 -28.76
N ASN A 411 27.60 -33.14 -29.93
CA ASN A 411 26.46 -32.65 -30.73
C ASN A 411 25.13 -32.81 -29.98
N VAL A 412 24.93 -33.91 -29.28
CA VAL A 412 23.74 -34.13 -28.44
C VAL A 412 23.70 -33.13 -27.29
N ILE A 413 24.82 -32.91 -26.59
CA ILE A 413 24.92 -31.89 -25.53
C ILE A 413 24.53 -30.49 -26.06
N GLN A 414 25.08 -30.13 -27.23
CA GLN A 414 24.77 -28.85 -27.84
C GLN A 414 23.27 -28.70 -28.18
N SER A 415 22.69 -29.73 -28.80
CA SER A 415 21.26 -29.77 -29.12
C SER A 415 20.38 -29.67 -27.89
N LEU A 416 20.67 -30.43 -26.82
CA LEU A 416 19.93 -30.39 -25.56
C LEU A 416 20.08 -29.01 -24.84
N THR A 417 21.24 -28.40 -24.94
CA THR A 417 21.47 -27.05 -24.38
C THR A 417 20.61 -26.02 -25.09
N GLN A 418 20.57 -26.05 -26.44
CA GLN A 418 19.70 -25.18 -27.23
C GLN A 418 18.22 -25.40 -26.89
N GLN A 419 17.78 -26.68 -26.81
CA GLN A 419 16.41 -26.99 -26.44
C GLN A 419 16.06 -26.49 -25.02
N ARG A 420 16.97 -26.60 -24.05
CA ARG A 420 16.78 -26.03 -22.71
C ARG A 420 16.62 -24.50 -22.75
N ASP A 421 17.39 -23.83 -23.57
CA ASP A 421 17.30 -22.35 -23.70
C ASP A 421 15.99 -21.90 -24.37
N VAL A 422 15.49 -22.65 -25.36
CA VAL A 422 14.15 -22.45 -25.92
C VAL A 422 13.07 -22.66 -24.85
N LEU A 423 13.15 -23.72 -24.04
CA LEU A 423 12.18 -23.94 -22.95
C LEU A 423 12.22 -22.86 -21.89
N LYS A 424 13.39 -22.27 -21.60
CA LYS A 424 13.48 -21.08 -20.73
C LYS A 424 12.75 -19.89 -21.34
N GLY A 425 12.92 -19.66 -22.63
CA GLY A 425 12.17 -18.60 -23.35
C GLY A 425 10.65 -18.80 -23.21
N ASN A 426 10.18 -20.02 -23.49
CA ASN A 426 8.76 -20.36 -23.35
C ASN A 426 8.25 -20.18 -21.89
N LEU A 427 9.08 -20.56 -20.90
CA LEU A 427 8.77 -20.34 -19.48
C LEU A 427 8.55 -18.87 -19.17
N TYR A 428 9.44 -18.01 -19.64
CA TYR A 428 9.34 -16.57 -19.40
C TYR A 428 8.15 -15.94 -20.11
N GLU A 429 7.82 -16.42 -21.32
CA GLU A 429 6.62 -15.99 -22.04
C GLU A 429 5.34 -16.34 -21.26
N VAL A 430 5.23 -17.57 -20.75
CA VAL A 430 4.07 -17.99 -19.92
C VAL A 430 3.95 -17.14 -18.66
N LEU A 431 5.06 -16.91 -17.95
CA LEU A 431 5.07 -16.14 -16.71
C LEU A 431 4.97 -14.61 -16.94
N GLY A 432 5.23 -14.13 -18.16
CA GLY A 432 5.27 -12.72 -18.50
C GLY A 432 6.48 -11.99 -17.91
N ILE A 433 7.59 -12.70 -17.71
CA ILE A 433 8.84 -12.13 -17.21
C ILE A 433 9.68 -11.72 -18.42
N GLY A 434 9.73 -10.42 -18.71
CA GLY A 434 10.53 -9.90 -19.83
C GLY A 434 12.03 -9.98 -19.55
N ASP A 435 12.85 -10.09 -20.63
CA ASP A 435 14.30 -10.14 -20.53
C ASP A 435 14.89 -8.89 -19.86
N ILE A 436 14.28 -7.73 -20.08
CA ILE A 436 14.66 -6.45 -19.48
C ILE A 436 14.57 -6.50 -17.95
N MET A 437 13.53 -7.13 -17.40
CA MET A 437 13.36 -7.28 -15.94
C MET A 437 14.49 -8.12 -15.32
N ARG A 438 15.17 -8.92 -16.13
CA ARG A 438 16.29 -9.77 -15.71
C ARG A 438 17.65 -9.14 -15.98
N GLY A 439 17.66 -7.88 -16.46
CA GLY A 439 18.89 -7.17 -16.85
C GLY A 439 19.53 -7.70 -18.14
N MET A 440 18.78 -8.44 -18.95
CA MET A 440 19.28 -8.97 -20.24
C MET A 440 18.84 -8.01 -21.35
N THR A 441 19.81 -7.45 -22.05
CA THR A 441 19.59 -6.62 -23.25
C THR A 441 20.26 -7.29 -24.45
N ASN A 442 19.60 -7.19 -25.61
CA ASN A 442 20.22 -7.64 -26.86
C ASN A 442 21.00 -6.45 -27.47
N PRO A 443 22.32 -6.55 -27.68
CA PRO A 443 23.12 -5.46 -28.20
C PRO A 443 22.70 -5.04 -29.62
N ASP A 444 22.02 -5.90 -30.37
CA ASP A 444 21.57 -5.63 -31.76
C ASP A 444 20.22 -4.89 -31.81
N GLU A 445 19.56 -4.66 -30.66
CA GLU A 445 18.27 -3.97 -30.59
C GLU A 445 18.44 -2.47 -30.41
N THR A 446 17.62 -1.69 -31.12
CA THR A 446 17.58 -0.23 -30.93
C THR A 446 16.99 0.15 -29.57
N LEU A 447 17.45 1.28 -29.04
CA LEU A 447 16.93 1.82 -27.76
C LEU A 447 15.40 1.93 -27.74
N GLY A 448 14.77 2.36 -28.85
CA GLY A 448 13.33 2.46 -28.99
C GLY A 448 12.62 1.10 -28.94
N ALA A 449 13.21 0.04 -29.52
CA ALA A 449 12.67 -1.30 -29.43
C ALA A 449 12.75 -1.86 -27.99
N GLN A 450 13.84 -1.58 -27.30
CA GLN A 450 14.01 -1.95 -25.88
C GLN A 450 13.00 -1.22 -24.97
N GLN A 451 12.78 0.07 -25.20
CA GLN A 451 11.78 0.86 -24.48
C GLN A 451 10.34 0.33 -24.70
N LEU A 452 9.98 0.00 -25.94
CA LEU A 452 8.69 -0.61 -26.25
C LEU A 452 8.52 -1.98 -25.59
N LYS A 453 9.55 -2.83 -25.62
CA LYS A 453 9.52 -4.14 -24.91
C LYS A 453 9.37 -3.95 -23.40
N ALA A 454 10.07 -2.98 -22.81
CA ALA A 454 9.93 -2.64 -21.40
C ALA A 454 8.49 -2.21 -21.07
N GLN A 455 7.89 -1.37 -21.92
CA GLN A 455 6.53 -0.89 -21.75
C GLN A 455 5.49 -2.02 -21.87
N PHE A 456 5.59 -2.89 -22.86
CA PHE A 456 4.65 -4.01 -23.04
C PHE A 456 4.88 -5.14 -22.04
N GLY A 457 6.12 -5.43 -21.67
CA GLY A 457 6.44 -6.40 -20.60
C GLY A 457 5.96 -5.92 -19.24
N GLY A 458 5.87 -4.61 -19.03
CA GLY A 458 5.39 -3.99 -17.79
C GLY A 458 3.89 -4.15 -17.53
N ASN A 459 3.04 -4.37 -18.54
CA ASN A 459 1.58 -4.40 -18.36
C ASN A 459 1.11 -5.51 -17.40
N ARG A 460 1.65 -6.73 -17.53
CA ARG A 460 1.31 -7.83 -16.61
C ARG A 460 1.81 -7.56 -15.19
N LEU A 461 2.97 -6.93 -15.07
CA LEU A 461 3.55 -6.51 -13.81
C LEU A 461 2.70 -5.41 -13.15
N GLN A 462 2.21 -4.45 -13.92
CA GLN A 462 1.32 -3.39 -13.44
C GLN A 462 0.04 -3.96 -12.82
N PHE A 463 -0.59 -4.97 -13.42
CA PHE A 463 -1.76 -5.60 -12.81
C PHE A 463 -1.45 -6.21 -11.44
N LYS A 464 -0.29 -6.86 -11.30
CA LYS A 464 0.15 -7.41 -10.01
C LYS A 464 0.46 -6.29 -9.01
N GLN A 465 1.11 -5.22 -9.44
CA GLN A 465 1.38 -4.04 -8.62
C GLN A 465 0.07 -3.39 -8.13
N GLN A 466 -0.90 -3.20 -9.03
CA GLN A 466 -2.21 -2.67 -8.67
C GLN A 466 -2.97 -3.58 -7.70
N ALA A 467 -2.87 -4.90 -7.87
CA ALA A 467 -3.48 -5.86 -6.94
C ALA A 467 -2.86 -5.75 -5.54
N ILE A 468 -1.53 -5.67 -5.45
CA ILE A 468 -0.81 -5.50 -4.17
C ILE A 468 -1.15 -4.14 -3.55
N GLY A 469 -1.09 -3.04 -4.32
CA GLY A 469 -1.45 -1.71 -3.84
C GLY A 469 -2.90 -1.61 -3.36
N GLY A 470 -3.83 -2.22 -4.09
CA GLY A 470 -5.24 -2.32 -3.70
C GLY A 470 -5.46 -3.13 -2.43
N TRP A 471 -4.71 -4.24 -2.26
CA TRP A 471 -4.74 -5.08 -1.08
C TRP A 471 -4.21 -4.31 0.16
N VAL A 472 -3.05 -3.65 0.04
CA VAL A 472 -2.49 -2.81 1.11
C VAL A 472 -3.46 -1.69 1.47
N ALA A 473 -4.01 -0.96 0.49
CA ALA A 473 -4.98 0.10 0.71
C ALA A 473 -6.24 -0.42 1.44
N SER A 474 -6.69 -1.64 1.12
CA SER A 474 -7.84 -2.26 1.78
C SER A 474 -7.53 -2.60 3.25
N GLY A 475 -6.32 -3.06 3.54
CA GLY A 475 -5.83 -3.27 4.90
C GLY A 475 -5.73 -1.97 5.68
N GLN A 476 -5.16 -0.93 5.09
CA GLN A 476 -5.03 0.39 5.73
C GLN A 476 -6.41 1.05 5.98
N ARG A 477 -7.44 0.75 5.15
CA ARG A 477 -8.82 1.18 5.45
C ARG A 477 -9.39 0.51 6.69
N ILE A 478 -9.07 -0.77 6.94
CA ILE A 478 -9.45 -1.46 8.18
C ILE A 478 -8.77 -0.78 9.36
N ARG A 479 -7.46 -0.54 9.27
CA ARG A 479 -6.68 0.12 10.31
C ARG A 479 -7.19 1.53 10.62
N ALA A 480 -7.48 2.31 9.60
CA ALA A 480 -8.10 3.63 9.74
C ALA A 480 -9.45 3.58 10.48
N GLN A 481 -10.28 2.55 10.22
CA GLN A 481 -11.52 2.36 10.97
C GLN A 481 -11.25 2.07 12.45
N VAL A 482 -10.28 1.21 12.76
CA VAL A 482 -9.88 0.91 14.14
C VAL A 482 -9.41 2.18 14.85
N ILE A 483 -8.54 2.97 14.23
CA ILE A 483 -8.03 4.24 14.78
C ILE A 483 -9.19 5.22 15.03
N CYS A 484 -10.06 5.45 14.04
CA CYS A 484 -11.18 6.38 14.17
C CYS A 484 -12.19 5.95 15.25
N ASP A 485 -12.48 4.64 15.36
CA ASP A 485 -13.54 4.14 16.23
C ASP A 485 -13.04 3.87 17.68
N LYS A 486 -11.78 3.40 17.85
CA LYS A 486 -11.26 2.90 19.13
C LYS A 486 -10.34 3.90 19.84
N PHE A 487 -9.36 4.49 19.17
CA PHE A 487 -8.33 5.31 19.80
C PHE A 487 -8.93 6.48 20.59
N GLN A 488 -8.28 6.85 21.67
CA GLN A 488 -8.63 8.07 22.41
C GLN A 488 -8.23 9.32 21.61
N PRO A 489 -8.99 10.42 21.72
CA PRO A 489 -8.65 11.68 21.05
C PRO A 489 -7.24 12.17 21.38
N GLN A 490 -6.78 11.93 22.60
CA GLN A 490 -5.47 12.34 23.06
C GLN A 490 -4.35 11.57 22.35
N THR A 491 -4.48 10.24 22.25
CA THR A 491 -3.54 9.37 21.54
C THR A 491 -3.43 9.76 20.07
N ILE A 492 -4.56 10.11 19.42
CA ILE A 492 -4.57 10.57 18.03
C ILE A 492 -3.77 11.87 17.87
N ILE A 493 -3.92 12.83 18.79
CA ILE A 493 -3.19 14.11 18.75
C ILE A 493 -1.69 13.90 18.97
N GLU A 494 -1.34 13.08 19.97
CA GLU A 494 0.05 12.82 20.35
C GLU A 494 0.81 12.07 19.23
N ARG A 495 0.27 10.94 18.77
CA ARG A 495 0.92 10.13 17.72
C ARG A 495 0.98 10.84 16.36
N SER A 496 -0.03 11.64 16.01
CA SER A 496 -0.02 12.40 14.75
C SER A 496 0.96 13.57 14.74
N ASN A 497 1.45 13.98 15.93
CA ASN A 497 2.32 15.12 16.11
C ASN A 497 1.78 16.42 15.45
N ILE A 498 0.46 16.53 15.34
CA ILE A 498 -0.21 17.64 14.63
C ILE A 498 -0.01 18.97 15.34
N MET A 499 0.18 18.94 16.66
CA MET A 499 0.41 20.15 17.47
C MET A 499 1.67 20.93 17.12
N ARG A 500 2.62 20.29 16.42
CA ARG A 500 3.84 20.94 15.90
C ARG A 500 3.68 21.47 14.48
N SER A 501 2.53 21.27 13.85
CA SER A 501 2.24 21.74 12.50
C SER A 501 1.52 23.11 12.52
N PRO A 502 1.50 23.84 11.40
CA PRO A 502 0.70 25.07 11.26
C PRO A 502 -0.80 24.87 11.55
N ASP A 503 -1.31 23.65 11.39
CA ASP A 503 -2.70 23.27 11.56
C ASP A 503 -3.11 22.99 13.03
N ALA A 504 -2.22 23.23 14.00
CA ALA A 504 -2.42 22.92 15.42
C ALA A 504 -3.73 23.52 16.00
N SER A 505 -4.14 24.70 15.54
CA SER A 505 -5.36 25.37 16.00
C SER A 505 -6.64 24.60 15.67
N MET A 506 -6.66 23.82 14.58
CA MET A 506 -7.81 23.03 14.12
C MET A 506 -7.74 21.55 14.56
N ALA A 507 -6.65 21.15 15.22
CA ALA A 507 -6.39 19.76 15.56
C ALA A 507 -7.51 19.12 16.41
N GLN A 508 -8.02 19.82 17.42
CA GLN A 508 -9.08 19.28 18.30
C GLN A 508 -10.42 19.08 17.56
N GLU A 509 -10.78 20.02 16.67
CA GLU A 509 -11.99 19.91 15.88
C GLU A 509 -11.88 18.82 14.82
N ALA A 510 -10.73 18.71 14.18
CA ALA A 510 -10.42 17.64 13.24
C ALA A 510 -10.47 16.24 13.89
N VAL A 511 -9.92 16.08 15.10
CA VAL A 511 -9.99 14.82 15.85
C VAL A 511 -11.44 14.53 16.27
N ARG A 512 -12.19 15.52 16.70
CA ARG A 512 -13.62 15.34 17.01
C ARG A 512 -14.38 14.84 15.78
N MET A 513 -14.13 15.42 14.60
CA MET A 513 -14.70 14.98 13.33
C MET A 513 -14.31 13.54 12.99
N LEU A 514 -13.04 13.13 13.19
CA LEU A 514 -12.59 11.76 12.97
C LEU A 514 -13.30 10.76 13.89
N LYS A 515 -13.66 11.15 15.12
CA LYS A 515 -14.34 10.31 16.10
C LYS A 515 -15.86 10.21 15.87
N GLU A 516 -16.43 10.99 14.99
CA GLU A 516 -17.85 10.85 14.62
C GLU A 516 -18.11 9.54 13.91
N ALA A 517 -19.15 8.83 14.33
CA ALA A 517 -19.44 7.49 13.84
C ALA A 517 -19.54 7.42 12.32
N GLY A 518 -18.72 6.59 11.75
CA GLY A 518 -18.72 6.34 10.31
C GLY A 518 -17.96 7.36 9.45
N THR A 519 -17.24 8.30 10.03
CA THR A 519 -16.49 9.35 9.30
C THR A 519 -15.38 8.77 8.42
N SER A 520 -14.78 7.63 8.81
CA SER A 520 -13.75 6.96 8.01
C SER A 520 -14.16 6.67 6.55
N LYS A 521 -15.48 6.63 6.23
CA LYS A 521 -15.97 6.44 4.84
C LYS A 521 -15.81 7.69 3.96
N PHE A 522 -15.66 8.86 4.55
CA PHE A 522 -15.48 10.10 3.79
C PHE A 522 -14.05 10.32 3.35
N TYR A 523 -13.11 9.50 3.85
CA TYR A 523 -11.72 9.55 3.45
C TYR A 523 -11.41 8.47 2.42
N ARG A 524 -10.75 8.91 1.34
CA ARG A 524 -10.21 8.03 0.33
C ARG A 524 -8.77 7.69 0.72
N ILE A 525 -8.54 6.44 1.06
CA ILE A 525 -7.21 5.90 1.36
C ILE A 525 -6.69 5.20 0.12
N THR A 526 -5.58 5.68 -0.40
CA THR A 526 -4.91 5.16 -1.58
C THR A 526 -3.46 4.84 -1.26
N VAL A 527 -2.93 3.82 -1.92
CA VAL A 527 -1.52 3.47 -1.89
C VAL A 527 -1.01 3.52 -3.31
N GLU A 528 0.04 4.26 -3.54
CA GLU A 528 0.67 4.31 -4.84
C GLU A 528 1.41 3.00 -5.11
N ALA A 529 0.80 2.12 -5.91
CA ALA A 529 1.35 0.81 -6.23
C ALA A 529 2.71 0.90 -6.93
N GLU A 530 2.93 1.97 -7.69
CA GLU A 530 4.18 2.21 -8.40
C GLU A 530 5.31 2.71 -7.47
N ALA A 531 4.96 3.35 -6.35
CA ALA A 531 5.95 3.77 -5.35
C ALA A 531 6.60 2.57 -4.62
N MET A 532 5.94 1.41 -4.62
CA MET A 532 6.48 0.16 -4.06
C MET A 532 7.49 -0.51 -4.97
N ALA A 533 7.50 -0.22 -6.27
CA ALA A 533 8.43 -0.77 -7.23
C ALA A 533 9.82 -0.09 -7.13
N MET A 534 10.84 -0.75 -7.70
CA MET A 534 12.15 -0.11 -7.85
C MET A 534 12.00 1.18 -8.66
N VAL A 535 12.37 2.30 -8.05
CA VAL A 535 12.40 3.59 -8.72
C VAL A 535 13.65 3.65 -9.58
N ASP A 536 13.48 3.84 -10.89
CA ASP A 536 14.57 4.29 -11.75
C ASP A 536 14.86 5.76 -11.43
N TRP A 537 15.84 5.99 -10.57
CA TRP A 537 16.26 7.32 -10.15
C TRP A 537 16.62 8.23 -11.32
N ALA A 538 17.08 7.66 -12.43
CA ALA A 538 17.37 8.41 -13.64
C ALA A 538 16.07 8.92 -14.28
N GLN A 539 15.08 8.06 -14.42
CA GLN A 539 13.77 8.42 -14.98
C GLN A 539 13.02 9.40 -14.07
N GLU A 540 13.09 9.21 -12.77
CA GLU A 540 12.46 10.13 -11.80
C GLU A 540 13.12 11.52 -11.84
N ARG A 541 14.44 11.57 -11.89
CA ARG A 541 15.19 12.83 -12.05
C ARG A 541 14.83 13.52 -13.35
N ASP A 542 14.75 12.77 -14.44
CA ASP A 542 14.40 13.34 -15.77
C ASP A 542 12.94 13.84 -15.76
N SER A 543 12.01 13.12 -15.14
CA SER A 543 10.63 13.56 -14.95
C SER A 543 10.54 14.83 -14.11
N ARG A 544 11.29 14.91 -13.00
CA ARG A 544 11.38 16.13 -12.17
C ARG A 544 12.02 17.31 -12.95
N THR A 545 13.01 17.03 -13.77
CA THR A 545 13.63 18.05 -14.61
C THR A 545 12.66 18.57 -15.68
N GLN A 546 11.90 17.68 -16.32
CA GLN A 546 10.84 18.05 -17.27
C GLN A 546 9.73 18.85 -16.60
N PHE A 547 9.34 18.45 -15.39
CA PHE A 547 8.38 19.20 -14.56
C PHE A 547 8.88 20.62 -14.30
N MET A 548 10.11 20.78 -13.81
CA MET A 548 10.70 22.10 -13.55
C MET A 548 10.80 22.95 -14.81
N GLN A 549 11.12 22.35 -15.95
CA GLN A 549 11.14 23.05 -17.25
C GLN A 549 9.72 23.48 -17.67
N ALA A 550 8.73 22.62 -17.50
CA ALA A 550 7.33 22.94 -17.80
C ALA A 550 6.80 24.09 -16.93
N VAL A 551 7.07 24.06 -15.62
CA VAL A 551 6.73 25.13 -14.68
C VAL A 551 7.46 26.44 -15.06
N GLY A 552 8.77 26.37 -15.28
CA GLY A 552 9.57 27.53 -15.68
C GLY A 552 9.11 28.16 -16.98
N GLY A 553 8.81 27.34 -18.01
CA GLY A 553 8.27 27.80 -19.28
C GLY A 553 6.89 28.43 -19.14
N PHE A 554 6.01 27.85 -18.30
CA PHE A 554 4.69 28.41 -18.02
C PHE A 554 4.79 29.75 -17.31
N VAL A 555 5.62 29.88 -16.27
CA VAL A 555 5.82 31.12 -15.52
C VAL A 555 6.39 32.22 -16.43
N GLN A 556 7.34 31.90 -17.30
CA GLN A 556 7.88 32.87 -18.29
C GLN A 556 6.82 33.32 -19.31
N ALA A 557 5.95 32.42 -19.77
CA ALA A 557 4.91 32.76 -20.74
C ALA A 557 3.80 33.61 -20.14
N VAL A 558 3.48 33.41 -18.87
CA VAL A 558 2.33 33.98 -18.18
C VAL A 558 2.70 35.21 -17.35
N GLY A 559 3.94 35.34 -16.92
CA GLY A 559 4.42 36.47 -16.11
C GLY A 559 4.02 37.83 -16.64
N PRO A 560 4.26 38.17 -17.92
CA PRO A 560 3.84 39.44 -18.50
C PRO A 560 2.32 39.66 -18.56
N LEU A 561 1.53 38.58 -18.65
CA LEU A 561 0.05 38.65 -18.66
C LEU A 561 -0.49 38.93 -17.24
N LEU A 562 0.14 38.39 -16.21
CA LEU A 562 -0.21 38.64 -14.81
C LEU A 562 0.11 40.07 -14.40
N GLU A 563 1.18 40.67 -14.90
CA GLU A 563 1.51 42.07 -14.66
C GLU A 563 0.51 43.03 -15.30
N GLN A 564 -0.02 42.68 -16.50
CA GLN A 564 -0.99 43.48 -17.23
C GLN A 564 -2.43 43.32 -16.72
N ASN A 565 -2.78 42.15 -16.19
CA ASN A 565 -4.16 41.86 -15.79
C ASN A 565 -4.23 40.95 -14.53
N LYS A 566 -4.18 41.56 -13.35
CA LYS A 566 -4.23 40.86 -12.07
C LYS A 566 -5.52 40.06 -11.86
N SER A 567 -6.61 40.44 -12.50
CA SER A 567 -7.91 39.73 -12.40
C SER A 567 -7.88 38.34 -13.08
N ALA A 568 -6.93 38.08 -13.94
CA ALA A 568 -6.76 36.76 -14.59
C ALA A 568 -5.95 35.75 -13.74
N ALA A 569 -5.35 36.17 -12.63
CA ALA A 569 -4.45 35.35 -11.82
C ALA A 569 -5.08 34.02 -11.35
N PRO A 570 -6.33 33.97 -10.81
CA PRO A 570 -6.93 32.69 -10.39
C PRO A 570 -7.13 31.71 -11.54
N ALA A 571 -7.60 32.19 -12.71
CA ALA A 571 -7.82 31.35 -13.87
C ALA A 571 -6.51 30.78 -14.43
N ILE A 572 -5.46 31.59 -14.44
CA ILE A 572 -4.12 31.19 -14.89
C ILE A 572 -3.51 30.14 -13.95
N LEU A 573 -3.64 30.33 -12.64
CA LEU A 573 -3.18 29.35 -11.65
C LEU A 573 -3.96 28.02 -11.74
N GLN A 574 -5.28 28.08 -12.03
CA GLN A 574 -6.06 26.87 -12.31
C GLN A 574 -5.62 26.15 -13.58
N MET A 575 -5.29 26.89 -14.66
CA MET A 575 -4.73 26.28 -15.87
C MET A 575 -3.35 25.65 -15.59
N MET A 576 -2.53 26.30 -14.77
CA MET A 576 -1.25 25.72 -14.33
C MET A 576 -1.48 24.43 -13.55
N LYS A 577 -2.41 24.41 -12.59
CA LYS A 577 -2.78 23.20 -11.84
C LYS A 577 -3.26 22.07 -12.77
N TRP A 578 -4.08 22.37 -13.78
CA TRP A 578 -4.53 21.39 -14.76
C TRP A 578 -3.36 20.87 -15.62
N GLY A 579 -2.50 21.74 -16.10
CA GLY A 579 -1.33 21.34 -16.92
C GLY A 579 -0.30 20.51 -16.13
N LEU A 580 -0.12 20.83 -14.85
CA LEU A 580 0.76 20.09 -13.94
C LEU A 580 0.17 18.75 -13.48
N GLY A 581 -1.14 18.53 -13.60
CA GLY A 581 -1.82 17.27 -13.29
C GLY A 581 -1.37 16.08 -14.16
N GLY A 582 -0.67 16.33 -15.28
CA GLY A 582 -0.01 15.30 -16.08
C GLY A 582 1.33 14.80 -15.51
N PHE A 583 1.89 15.55 -14.55
CA PHE A 583 3.11 15.16 -13.85
C PHE A 583 2.74 14.61 -12.47
N ARG A 584 3.52 13.65 -11.97
CA ARG A 584 3.38 13.17 -10.60
C ARG A 584 3.92 14.22 -9.63
N VAL A 585 3.05 15.08 -9.17
CA VAL A 585 3.41 16.17 -8.24
C VAL A 585 3.04 15.73 -6.84
N SER A 586 3.93 15.97 -5.86
CA SER A 586 3.58 15.70 -4.47
C SER A 586 2.41 16.57 -4.03
N LYS A 587 1.54 16.06 -3.18
CA LYS A 587 0.40 16.80 -2.63
C LYS A 587 0.77 18.11 -1.95
N GLU A 588 1.98 18.21 -1.42
CA GLU A 588 2.50 19.44 -0.84
C GLU A 588 2.51 20.58 -1.87
N ILE A 589 2.93 20.29 -3.10
CA ILE A 589 2.94 21.28 -4.20
C ILE A 589 1.51 21.59 -4.66
N GLU A 590 0.62 20.59 -4.72
CA GLU A 590 -0.81 20.85 -5.00
C GLU A 590 -1.43 21.75 -3.94
N THR A 591 -1.12 21.54 -2.66
CA THR A 591 -1.63 22.35 -1.55
C THR A 591 -1.13 23.80 -1.63
N VAL A 592 0.15 23.99 -1.97
CA VAL A 592 0.72 25.34 -2.18
C VAL A 592 0.05 26.05 -3.34
N LEU A 593 -0.25 25.34 -4.44
CA LEU A 593 -0.97 25.87 -5.58
C LEU A 593 -2.42 26.24 -5.21
N ASP A 594 -3.10 25.41 -4.43
CA ASP A 594 -4.46 25.71 -3.97
C ASP A 594 -4.50 26.92 -3.03
N GLN A 595 -3.53 27.06 -2.14
CA GLN A 595 -3.36 28.25 -1.31
C GLN A 595 -3.10 29.50 -2.16
N ALA A 596 -2.25 29.40 -3.18
CA ALA A 596 -1.99 30.49 -4.10
C ALA A 596 -3.24 30.91 -4.90
N ILE A 597 -4.05 29.93 -5.34
CA ILE A 597 -5.33 30.18 -6.03
C ILE A 597 -6.32 30.87 -5.08
N ALA A 598 -6.43 30.40 -3.84
CA ALA A 598 -7.29 30.97 -2.83
C ALA A 598 -6.88 32.43 -2.48
N ALA A 599 -5.57 32.67 -2.29
CA ALA A 599 -5.04 34.01 -2.03
C ALA A 599 -5.31 34.96 -3.21
N ALA A 600 -5.06 34.54 -4.44
CA ALA A 600 -5.35 35.32 -5.64
C ALA A 600 -6.86 35.61 -5.80
N THR A 601 -7.73 34.69 -5.40
CA THR A 601 -9.19 34.87 -5.42
C THR A 601 -9.63 35.83 -4.33
N GLN A 602 -9.03 35.78 -3.14
CA GLN A 602 -9.30 36.72 -2.05
C GLN A 602 -8.83 38.14 -2.40
N GLU A 603 -7.66 38.29 -3.03
CA GLU A 603 -7.20 39.62 -3.50
C GLU A 603 -8.12 40.19 -4.56
N MET A 604 -8.71 39.37 -5.43
CA MET A 604 -9.67 39.80 -6.44
C MET A 604 -11.01 40.26 -5.82
N ASN A 605 -11.45 39.65 -4.72
CA ASN A 605 -12.69 39.98 -4.01
C ASN A 605 -12.52 41.13 -3.01
N GLN A 606 -11.30 41.57 -2.70
CA GLN A 606 -11.09 42.76 -1.90
C GLN A 606 -11.40 43.98 -2.77
N PRO A 607 -12.28 44.94 -2.29
CA PRO A 607 -12.49 46.19 -2.99
C PRO A 607 -11.14 46.91 -3.12
N GLU A 608 -10.81 47.30 -4.37
CA GLU A 608 -9.57 48.06 -4.60
C GLU A 608 -9.46 49.21 -3.61
N PRO A 609 -8.32 49.42 -2.96
CA PRO A 609 -8.15 50.56 -2.11
C PRO A 609 -8.39 51.81 -2.96
N PRO A 610 -9.23 52.75 -2.47
CA PRO A 610 -9.65 53.87 -3.27
C PRO A 610 -8.42 54.62 -3.77
N ASN A 611 -8.35 54.75 -5.11
CA ASN A 611 -7.21 55.35 -5.80
C ASN A 611 -7.09 56.80 -5.28
N MET A 612 -6.06 57.08 -4.45
CA MET A 612 -5.88 58.39 -3.80
C MET A 612 -5.79 59.51 -4.82
N GLU A 613 -5.34 59.27 -6.04
CA GLU A 613 -5.32 60.24 -7.13
C GLU A 613 -6.75 60.59 -7.64
N MET A 614 -7.63 59.58 -7.69
CA MET A 614 -9.03 59.80 -8.11
C MET A 614 -9.84 60.48 -7.02
N GLN A 615 -9.62 60.14 -5.74
CA GLN A 615 -10.21 60.87 -4.62
C GLN A 615 -9.70 62.30 -4.55
N ALA A 616 -8.40 62.56 -4.73
CA ALA A 616 -7.84 63.91 -4.77
C ALA A 616 -8.39 64.73 -5.96
N LYS A 617 -8.70 64.13 -7.13
CA LYS A 617 -9.38 64.76 -8.25
C LYS A 617 -10.82 65.06 -7.90
N VAL A 618 -11.58 64.13 -7.35
CA VAL A 618 -12.99 64.32 -6.95
C VAL A 618 -13.10 65.38 -5.84
N ASP A 619 -12.18 65.42 -4.90
CA ASP A 619 -12.16 66.43 -3.85
C ASP A 619 -11.71 67.81 -4.37
N LYS A 620 -10.85 67.86 -5.38
CA LYS A 620 -10.48 69.06 -6.10
C LYS A 620 -11.67 69.62 -6.94
N ASP A 621 -12.40 68.74 -7.62
CA ASP A 621 -13.60 69.11 -8.38
C ASP A 621 -14.77 69.53 -7.46
N LYS A 622 -14.95 68.92 -6.31
CA LYS A 622 -15.90 69.33 -5.26
C LYS A 622 -15.50 70.64 -4.66
N ALA A 623 -14.19 70.90 -4.40
CA ALA A 623 -13.69 72.16 -3.90
C ALA A 623 -13.87 73.31 -4.95
N SER A 624 -13.65 73.03 -6.24
CA SER A 624 -13.90 74.03 -7.31
C SER A 624 -15.41 74.32 -7.48
N ALA A 625 -16.28 73.28 -7.49
CA ALA A 625 -17.70 73.42 -7.53
C ALA A 625 -18.27 74.21 -6.30
N THR A 626 -17.64 74.02 -5.13
CA THR A 626 -18.02 74.80 -3.93
C THR A 626 -17.56 76.31 -4.02
N LYS A 627 -16.37 76.52 -4.64
CA LYS A 627 -15.92 77.89 -4.95
C LYS A 627 -16.82 78.54 -5.96
N ASP A 628 -17.21 77.88 -7.02
CA ASP A 628 -18.07 78.39 -8.04
C ASP A 628 -19.51 78.69 -7.51
N LYS A 629 -20.04 77.84 -6.61
CA LYS A 629 -21.27 78.09 -5.88
C LYS A 629 -21.16 79.32 -4.94
N SER A 630 -20.02 79.37 -4.25
CA SER A 630 -19.76 80.55 -3.38
C SER A 630 -19.61 81.83 -4.19
N GLN A 631 -18.97 81.76 -5.37
CA GLN A 631 -18.87 82.92 -6.30
C GLN A 631 -20.18 83.28 -6.87
N ALA A 632 -21.05 82.28 -7.26
CA ALA A 632 -22.40 82.48 -7.74
C ALA A 632 -23.30 83.15 -6.66
N VAL A 633 -23.20 82.69 -5.40
CA VAL A 633 -23.94 83.33 -4.26
C VAL A 633 -23.44 84.77 -4.01
N LYS A 634 -22.11 85.02 -4.10
CA LYS A 634 -21.57 86.37 -4.04
C LYS A 634 -22.08 87.21 -5.17
N ASN A 635 -22.09 86.77 -6.40
CA ASN A 635 -22.57 87.49 -7.55
C ASN A 635 -24.10 87.72 -7.46
N LEU A 636 -24.86 86.79 -6.86
CA LEU A 636 -26.31 86.96 -6.61
C LEU A 636 -26.53 88.01 -5.51
N ALA A 637 -25.71 87.96 -4.45
CA ALA A 637 -25.78 88.97 -3.38
C ALA A 637 -25.43 90.40 -3.89
N GLU A 638 -24.40 90.52 -4.74
CA GLU A 638 -24.03 91.76 -5.39
C GLU A 638 -25.09 92.21 -6.39
N ALA A 639 -25.75 91.32 -7.08
CA ALA A 639 -26.89 91.62 -7.96
C ALA A 639 -28.09 92.08 -7.14
N HIS A 640 -28.37 91.48 -5.97
CA HIS A 640 -29.46 91.95 -5.06
C HIS A 640 -29.13 93.29 -4.45
N VAL A 641 -27.90 93.62 -4.09
CA VAL A 641 -27.46 94.87 -3.57
C VAL A 641 -27.61 95.97 -4.66
N LYS A 642 -27.17 95.72 -5.90
CA LYS A 642 -27.36 96.59 -7.03
C LYS A 642 -28.83 96.71 -7.44
N GLY A 643 -29.64 95.67 -7.30
CA GLY A 643 -31.11 95.72 -7.54
C GLY A 643 -31.79 96.57 -6.47
N ALA A 644 -31.36 96.55 -5.23
CA ALA A 644 -31.89 97.37 -4.15
C ALA A 644 -31.49 98.87 -4.29
N GLU A 645 -30.24 99.16 -4.79
CA GLU A 645 -29.88 100.55 -5.10
C GLU A 645 -30.63 101.12 -6.27
N VAL A 646 -31.00 100.33 -7.29
CA VAL A 646 -31.79 100.72 -8.43
C VAL A 646 -33.27 100.88 -8.00
N ALA A 647 -33.81 100.11 -7.06
CA ALA A 647 -35.13 100.19 -6.53
C ALA A 647 -35.30 101.41 -5.58
N LEU A 648 -34.24 101.90 -4.94
CA LEU A 648 -34.22 103.10 -4.11
C LEU A 648 -34.19 104.36 -4.98
N ALA A 649 -33.68 104.25 -6.22
CA ALA A 649 -33.61 105.37 -7.16
C ALA A 649 -34.87 105.59 -7.99
N ALA A 650 -35.77 104.62 -8.04
CA ALA A 650 -37.04 104.67 -8.74
C ALA A 650 -38.19 104.65 -7.70
N GLY A 651 -38.34 105.71 -6.95
CA GLY A 651 -39.49 105.88 -6.07
C GLY A 651 -40.74 106.20 -6.83
N MET A 652 -41.83 105.72 -6.31
CA MET A 652 -43.27 106.05 -6.61
C MET A 652 -43.97 105.23 -7.68
N GLY A 653 -45.02 104.52 -7.22
CA GLY A 653 -46.24 104.37 -8.00
C GLY A 653 -46.90 103.02 -8.03
N ALA A 654 -47.86 102.88 -7.12
CA ALA A 654 -49.17 102.28 -7.26
C ALA A 654 -49.39 100.80 -7.76
N ASN A 655 -49.85 100.01 -6.83
CA ASN A 655 -51.18 99.34 -6.78
C ASN A 655 -51.58 98.20 -7.74
N ALA A 656 -52.24 97.20 -7.14
CA ALA A 656 -53.17 96.19 -7.63
C ALA A 656 -52.63 94.79 -8.02
N GLY A 657 -53.00 93.81 -7.15
CA GLY A 657 -53.02 92.39 -7.32
C GLY A 657 -54.13 91.89 -8.24
N PRO A 658 -54.67 90.66 -8.14
CA PRO A 658 -54.14 89.37 -7.79
C PRO A 658 -54.44 88.29 -8.87
N GLY A 659 -53.89 87.05 -8.76
CA GLY A 659 -54.38 85.96 -9.60
C GLY A 659 -53.38 84.73 -9.62
N GLY A 660 -53.79 83.79 -8.86
CA GLY A 660 -53.04 82.54 -8.80
C GLY A 660 -53.31 81.57 -9.94
N MET A 661 -52.40 80.65 -10.13
CA MET A 661 -52.65 79.25 -10.54
C MET A 661 -51.44 78.32 -10.28
N PRO A 662 -51.71 77.02 -9.94
CA PRO A 662 -50.69 76.15 -9.37
C PRO A 662 -49.90 75.40 -10.44
N MET A 663 -48.62 75.19 -10.20
CA MET A 663 -47.77 74.29 -11.02
C MET A 663 -47.85 72.83 -10.54
N GLN A 664 -48.12 71.97 -11.52
CA GLN A 664 -48.07 70.49 -11.37
C GLN A 664 -46.64 69.97 -11.25
N PRO A 665 -46.40 68.81 -10.53
CA PRO A 665 -45.11 68.17 -10.48
C PRO A 665 -44.86 67.27 -11.71
N PRO A 666 -43.57 66.96 -12.08
CA PRO A 666 -43.24 66.15 -13.22
C PRO A 666 -43.42 64.67 -12.92
N PRO A 667 -43.60 63.78 -13.96
CA PRO A 667 -43.96 62.38 -13.81
C PRO A 667 -42.79 61.45 -13.39
N SER A 668 -43.14 60.49 -12.57
CA SER A 668 -42.30 59.39 -12.12
C SER A 668 -41.99 58.40 -13.26
N VAL A 669 -40.71 57.96 -13.38
CA VAL A 669 -40.28 56.93 -14.29
C VAL A 669 -40.53 55.54 -13.64
N ALA A 670 -41.30 54.71 -14.37
CA ALA A 670 -41.59 53.32 -13.98
C ALA A 670 -40.42 52.37 -14.26
N PRO A 671 -40.30 51.28 -13.51
CA PRO A 671 -39.19 50.28 -13.72
C PRO A 671 -39.48 49.36 -14.90
N LEU A 672 -38.39 49.00 -15.64
CA LEU A 672 -38.36 48.05 -16.76
C LEU A 672 -38.54 46.61 -16.27
N GLN A 673 -39.50 45.90 -16.89
CA GLN A 673 -39.66 44.44 -16.74
C GLN A 673 -38.64 43.67 -17.62
N PRO A 674 -38.20 42.47 -17.23
CA PRO A 674 -37.32 41.63 -18.06
C PRO A 674 -38.10 40.90 -19.15
N ALA A 675 -37.45 40.74 -20.32
CA ALA A 675 -37.95 40.06 -21.50
C ALA A 675 -37.89 38.50 -21.37
N PRO A 676 -38.76 37.75 -22.10
CA PRO A 676 -38.89 36.30 -21.95
C PRO A 676 -37.84 35.52 -22.76
N MET A 677 -37.45 34.38 -22.20
CA MET A 677 -36.59 33.40 -22.83
C MET A 677 -37.25 32.70 -24.02
N GLY A 678 -36.58 32.70 -25.15
CA GLY A 678 -36.91 31.95 -26.34
C GLY A 678 -36.24 30.59 -26.32
N GLY A 679 -37.02 29.51 -26.57
CA GLY A 679 -36.57 28.13 -26.60
C GLY A 679 -35.75 27.78 -27.82
N ALA A 680 -34.90 26.84 -27.65
CA ALA A 680 -34.11 26.12 -28.68
C ALA A 680 -34.92 24.97 -29.28
N PRO A 681 -34.69 24.58 -30.53
CA PRO A 681 -35.04 23.25 -31.00
C PRO A 681 -33.80 22.33 -31.07
N MET A 682 -34.08 21.06 -30.76
CA MET A 682 -33.21 19.90 -30.98
C MET A 682 -32.78 19.73 -32.45
N GLN A 683 -31.55 19.36 -32.66
CA GLN A 683 -31.13 18.19 -33.43
C GLN A 683 -29.84 17.63 -32.87
#